data_26776856cd94b27e181a99bebc00bb40
#
_entry.id   26776856cd94b27e181a99bebc00bb40
#
_cell.length_a   1.000
_cell.length_b   1.000
_cell.length_c   1.000
_cell.angle_alpha   90.00
_cell.angle_beta   90.00
_cell.angle_gamma   90.00
#
_symmetry.space_group_name_H-M   'P 1'
#
loop_
_entity.id
_entity.type
_entity.pdbx_description
1 polymer ?
#
loop_
_entity_poly.entity_id
_entity_poly.type
_entity_poly.pdbx_seq_one_letter_code
_entity_poly.pdbx_strand_id
1 'polypeptide(L)'
;MKQFLALKASAGSGKTFALTVRYITLLLKDANPSEILTLTFTNKAANEMSERIYKTLQTLGDDEAYLNAIQVQSGFSKEQILGKKHQLIKKFVNATLSIFTIDKFVNKILREFCGYVGISDDFDIKEDDIDTLSYKFLQSLDLEKFEKLIEFSWYENKKFNSLFDLFKLLLEKNEDIDVVNVQSELIPLQKQEALKHAFKIKQIVLNTDIASNSAKKAVDFETFDDLLGRTWLTKDSVHEYSYFKKFADDVMNAHFLKLKEELEKYYKLRSAYSLNKLFELFHTFKAFKISYNKIKNYLEFNDISNLVYELLSTKIDKEFLYFRLDSKYSHILIDEFQDTSLLQYRILQPLIEEILSGSNEKFKSFFYVGDTKQSIYRFRGGKRELFDYVSKSNPLIEVEVLNTNYRSCENIVNYVNSLYTPLPNYEYHDQLSINKDGYVEVMEDEALSEENDKFKNIASKIATLLQNGVNSNEIAILTYTNSDVLSLYSYLTEKFPNLKITTEMTSKLINQENVKALINMIKYLYFKEDIYKESVNAIIGKEPLSPLDIKVDLYKNSIQELIKTIATTLNIMDENVVKLIEESYSFETVVDFVFEIDKLEAAMQNSEQVGLQILTIFKSKGLEFHTVLLLDRIKRKNADKSSLLFEYDEVFLKNIYYKIKDLEHYNLNYKNALKKEKILTYDDELNILYVAITRAKKNLIIFKKQKSSVFDILGVNSLIIGSIIPSSNKSINYDKVDKIDYTPLNLGKQDNIIKKDEDDEKDYSDSLYNRYFGLATHYCLEMLASFDKSSLKKSIDFARFKYSLYLNEEDFEKIEYRISLMLQNKQFQQLINSASFTSEQSIIYNQEIKIIDLFVQKGDEYYIFDYKTTKEQMIEHEVQVTNYVDAIKDIMQTSKVKGYLLYLKPTEFILKKVI
;
A
#
# COMPACT_ATOMS: atom_id res chain seq x y z
N MET A 1 18.01 23.66 -17.29
CA MET A 1 17.29 22.49 -16.70
C MET A 1 16.86 21.58 -17.84
N LYS A 2 17.19 20.29 -17.80
CA LYS A 2 16.72 19.28 -18.78
C LYS A 2 15.23 19.04 -18.57
N GLN A 3 14.49 18.95 -19.67
CA GLN A 3 13.03 18.81 -19.61
C GLN A 3 12.63 17.42 -19.09
N PHE A 4 13.18 16.37 -19.67
CA PHE A 4 12.88 14.98 -19.31
C PHE A 4 14.15 14.30 -18.83
N LEU A 5 14.17 13.88 -17.56
CA LEU A 5 15.39 13.39 -16.92
C LEU A 5 15.11 12.24 -15.97
N ALA A 6 15.85 11.16 -16.13
CA ALA A 6 15.98 10.06 -15.20
C ALA A 6 17.31 10.15 -14.45
N LEU A 7 17.30 10.15 -13.14
CA LEU A 7 18.52 10.09 -12.34
C LEU A 7 18.71 8.70 -11.73
N LYS A 8 19.70 7.97 -12.25
CA LYS A 8 20.13 6.70 -11.69
C LYS A 8 21.08 7.01 -10.53
N ALA A 9 20.56 6.89 -9.33
CA ALA A 9 21.24 7.27 -8.11
C ALA A 9 21.85 6.06 -7.40
N SER A 10 22.73 6.34 -6.43
CA SER A 10 23.20 5.37 -5.45
C SER A 10 22.80 5.79 -4.04
N ALA A 11 22.99 4.92 -3.05
CA ALA A 11 22.74 5.27 -1.67
C ALA A 11 23.59 6.50 -1.24
N GLY A 12 22.95 7.50 -0.64
CA GLY A 12 23.64 8.71 -0.18
C GLY A 12 24.07 9.68 -1.28
N SER A 13 23.70 9.48 -2.56
CA SER A 13 24.10 10.33 -3.69
C SER A 13 23.29 11.62 -3.86
N GLY A 14 22.42 11.97 -2.92
CA GLY A 14 21.69 13.23 -2.96
C GLY A 14 20.41 13.22 -3.79
N LYS A 15 19.71 12.09 -3.92
CA LYS A 15 18.41 11.97 -4.61
C LYS A 15 17.44 13.09 -4.22
N THR A 16 17.17 13.21 -2.93
CA THR A 16 16.23 14.21 -2.39
C THR A 16 16.74 15.65 -2.59
N PHE A 17 18.06 15.86 -2.57
CA PHE A 17 18.66 17.15 -2.93
C PHE A 17 18.34 17.51 -4.38
N ALA A 18 18.59 16.62 -5.33
CA ALA A 18 18.33 16.86 -6.75
C ALA A 18 16.84 17.13 -7.02
N LEU A 19 15.94 16.43 -6.34
CA LEU A 19 14.50 16.63 -6.44
C LEU A 19 14.09 18.00 -5.88
N THR A 20 14.60 18.38 -4.71
CA THR A 20 14.36 19.71 -4.09
C THR A 20 14.85 20.85 -4.99
N VAL A 21 16.07 20.73 -5.55
CA VAL A 21 16.63 21.70 -6.47
C VAL A 21 15.74 21.84 -7.71
N ARG A 22 15.28 20.72 -8.26
CA ARG A 22 14.37 20.74 -9.42
C ARG A 22 13.05 21.39 -9.10
N TYR A 23 12.44 21.07 -7.97
CA TYR A 23 11.18 21.67 -7.52
C TYR A 23 11.29 23.20 -7.40
N ILE A 24 12.33 23.68 -6.70
CA ILE A 24 12.55 25.11 -6.54
C ILE A 24 12.87 25.79 -7.88
N THR A 25 13.60 25.11 -8.76
CA THR A 25 13.87 25.61 -10.12
C THR A 25 12.58 25.79 -10.94
N LEU A 26 11.61 24.87 -10.80
CA LEU A 26 10.30 25.01 -11.45
C LEU A 26 9.52 26.21 -10.90
N LEU A 27 9.54 26.42 -9.58
CA LEU A 27 8.92 27.59 -8.96
C LEU A 27 9.53 28.90 -9.48
N LEU A 28 10.86 28.94 -9.66
CA LEU A 28 11.58 30.11 -10.22
C LEU A 28 11.20 30.37 -11.69
N LYS A 29 10.83 29.32 -12.42
CA LYS A 29 10.32 29.40 -13.80
C LYS A 29 8.80 29.60 -13.87
N ASP A 30 8.24 30.15 -12.80
CA ASP A 30 6.83 30.53 -12.62
C ASP A 30 5.81 29.39 -12.58
N ALA A 31 6.23 28.10 -12.50
CA ALA A 31 5.32 27.00 -12.25
C ALA A 31 4.60 27.17 -10.89
N ASN A 32 3.30 26.85 -10.82
CA ASN A 32 2.57 26.88 -9.56
C ASN A 32 2.83 25.57 -8.77
N PRO A 33 2.90 25.60 -7.42
CA PRO A 33 3.07 24.39 -6.63
C PRO A 33 2.00 23.33 -6.88
N SER A 34 0.77 23.74 -7.18
CA SER A 34 -0.33 22.83 -7.53
C SER A 34 -0.15 22.12 -8.89
N GLU A 35 0.63 22.70 -9.82
CA GLU A 35 0.94 22.13 -11.13
C GLU A 35 2.13 21.16 -11.10
N ILE A 36 2.83 21.06 -9.94
CA ILE A 36 4.01 20.21 -9.76
C ILE A 36 3.59 18.96 -8.97
N LEU A 37 3.20 17.91 -9.67
CA LEU A 37 2.90 16.62 -9.05
C LEU A 37 4.20 15.95 -8.60
N THR A 38 4.38 15.82 -7.28
CA THR A 38 5.53 15.13 -6.70
C THR A 38 5.06 13.86 -5.99
N LEU A 39 5.55 12.73 -6.45
CA LEU A 39 5.15 11.41 -5.96
C LEU A 39 6.29 10.74 -5.21
N THR A 40 5.97 10.16 -4.06
CA THR A 40 6.90 9.42 -3.20
C THR A 40 6.31 8.05 -2.82
N PHE A 41 7.12 7.20 -2.20
CA PHE A 41 6.67 5.86 -1.81
C PHE A 41 5.98 5.82 -0.43
N THR A 42 6.36 6.71 0.51
CA THR A 42 5.80 6.72 1.88
C THR A 42 5.27 8.09 2.27
N ASN A 43 4.25 8.12 3.14
CA ASN A 43 3.73 9.37 3.69
C ASN A 43 4.80 10.18 4.42
N LYS A 44 5.71 9.50 5.15
CA LYS A 44 6.84 10.13 5.81
C LYS A 44 7.74 10.85 4.80
N ALA A 45 8.08 10.21 3.68
CA ALA A 45 8.90 10.82 2.63
C ALA A 45 8.20 12.03 1.97
N ALA A 46 6.87 11.98 1.78
CA ALA A 46 6.10 13.11 1.25
C ALA A 46 6.15 14.34 2.19
N ASN A 47 5.99 14.11 3.50
CA ASN A 47 6.08 15.16 4.51
C ASN A 47 7.51 15.73 4.60
N GLU A 48 8.51 14.85 4.69
CA GLU A 48 9.93 15.25 4.71
C GLU A 48 10.33 16.05 3.46
N MET A 49 9.75 15.72 2.30
CA MET A 49 9.96 16.46 1.05
C MET A 49 9.39 17.88 1.15
N SER A 50 8.16 18.03 1.63
CA SER A 50 7.52 19.33 1.82
C SER A 50 8.30 20.21 2.80
N GLU A 51 8.68 19.64 3.94
CA GLU A 51 9.49 20.32 4.95
C GLU A 51 10.87 20.74 4.40
N ARG A 52 11.51 19.86 3.64
CA ARG A 52 12.83 20.14 3.04
C ARG A 52 12.75 21.25 2.01
N ILE A 53 11.75 21.26 1.13
CA ILE A 53 11.54 22.33 0.15
C ILE A 53 11.34 23.66 0.90
N TYR A 54 10.47 23.67 1.92
CA TYR A 54 10.18 24.86 2.72
C TYR A 54 11.43 25.37 3.44
N LYS A 55 12.15 24.48 4.15
CA LYS A 55 13.40 24.82 4.84
C LYS A 55 14.46 25.36 3.89
N THR A 56 14.63 24.71 2.71
CA THR A 56 15.58 25.18 1.70
C THR A 56 15.20 26.56 1.18
N LEU A 57 13.92 26.85 0.97
CA LEU A 57 13.47 28.20 0.61
C LEU A 57 13.77 29.21 1.70
N GLN A 58 13.61 28.85 2.98
CA GLN A 58 13.95 29.73 4.12
C GLN A 58 15.45 29.99 4.24
N THR A 59 16.29 28.97 4.02
CA THR A 59 17.77 29.08 4.17
C THR A 59 18.50 29.30 2.84
N LEU A 60 17.78 29.69 1.78
CA LEU A 60 18.33 29.76 0.42
C LEU A 60 19.55 30.68 0.27
N GLY A 61 19.72 31.68 1.12
CA GLY A 61 20.91 32.55 1.15
C GLY A 61 22.10 31.98 1.91
N ASP A 62 21.84 31.03 2.82
CA ASP A 62 22.83 30.51 3.76
C ASP A 62 23.43 29.19 3.30
N ASP A 63 22.74 28.48 2.39
CA ASP A 63 23.15 27.18 1.83
C ASP A 63 23.68 27.34 0.40
N GLU A 64 25.01 27.50 0.29
CA GLU A 64 25.68 27.66 -1.00
C GLU A 64 25.50 26.45 -1.93
N ALA A 65 25.39 25.25 -1.41
CA ALA A 65 25.24 24.04 -2.24
C ALA A 65 23.90 24.05 -3.00
N TYR A 66 22.81 24.34 -2.30
CA TYR A 66 21.51 24.51 -2.94
C TYR A 66 21.49 25.72 -3.89
N LEU A 67 22.01 26.85 -3.47
CA LEU A 67 22.03 28.08 -4.27
C LEU A 67 22.78 27.87 -5.60
N ASN A 68 23.98 27.29 -5.55
CA ASN A 68 24.76 26.97 -6.75
C ASN A 68 24.05 25.96 -7.69
N ALA A 69 23.48 24.91 -7.12
CA ALA A 69 22.76 23.92 -7.90
C ALA A 69 21.52 24.52 -8.59
N ILE A 70 20.74 25.35 -7.88
CA ILE A 70 19.59 26.06 -8.42
C ILE A 70 20.03 27.08 -9.50
N GLN A 71 21.12 27.80 -9.30
CA GLN A 71 21.69 28.71 -10.29
C GLN A 71 22.00 27.98 -11.59
N VAL A 72 22.73 26.87 -11.51
CA VAL A 72 23.09 26.04 -12.69
C VAL A 72 21.85 25.53 -13.41
N GLN A 73 20.83 25.07 -12.69
CA GLN A 73 19.62 24.51 -13.30
C GLN A 73 18.67 25.58 -13.84
N SER A 74 18.52 26.71 -13.13
CA SER A 74 17.57 27.76 -13.51
C SER A 74 18.11 28.68 -14.60
N GLY A 75 19.43 28.94 -14.57
CA GLY A 75 20.10 29.96 -15.39
C GLY A 75 19.97 31.38 -14.82
N PHE A 76 19.34 31.56 -13.62
CA PHE A 76 19.24 32.84 -12.95
C PHE A 76 20.53 33.17 -12.17
N SER A 77 20.86 34.45 -11.99
CA SER A 77 21.95 34.84 -11.09
C SER A 77 21.55 34.64 -9.61
N LYS A 78 22.57 34.59 -8.73
CA LYS A 78 22.33 34.47 -7.27
C LYS A 78 21.44 35.60 -6.76
N GLU A 79 21.66 36.81 -7.21
CA GLU A 79 20.90 38.00 -6.83
C GLU A 79 19.44 37.90 -7.29
N GLN A 80 19.20 37.40 -8.49
CA GLN A 80 17.83 37.17 -9.01
C GLN A 80 17.09 36.09 -8.21
N ILE A 81 17.80 35.03 -7.84
CA ILE A 81 17.22 33.91 -7.02
C ILE A 81 16.87 34.45 -5.63
N LEU A 82 17.78 35.15 -4.97
CA LEU A 82 17.55 35.71 -3.64
C LEU A 82 16.50 36.82 -3.65
N GLY A 83 16.47 37.65 -4.68
CA GLY A 83 15.42 38.67 -4.86
C GLY A 83 14.00 38.09 -4.94
N LYS A 84 13.85 36.89 -5.49
CA LYS A 84 12.55 36.19 -5.59
C LYS A 84 12.21 35.35 -4.32
N LYS A 85 13.12 35.19 -3.36
CA LYS A 85 12.96 34.30 -2.18
C LYS A 85 11.62 34.50 -1.46
N HIS A 86 11.28 35.72 -1.09
CA HIS A 86 10.04 36.04 -0.37
C HIS A 86 8.77 35.68 -1.20
N GLN A 87 8.82 35.95 -2.49
CA GLN A 87 7.72 35.60 -3.39
C GLN A 87 7.53 34.09 -3.50
N LEU A 88 8.65 33.33 -3.59
CA LEU A 88 8.60 31.86 -3.67
C LEU A 88 8.06 31.24 -2.37
N ILE A 89 8.50 31.73 -1.20
CA ILE A 89 7.97 31.26 0.09
C ILE A 89 6.46 31.52 0.17
N LYS A 90 6.01 32.74 -0.14
CA LYS A 90 4.59 33.08 -0.14
C LYS A 90 3.79 32.21 -1.11
N LYS A 91 4.33 31.97 -2.31
CA LYS A 91 3.72 31.11 -3.33
C LYS A 91 3.60 29.67 -2.85
N PHE A 92 4.64 29.14 -2.18
CA PHE A 92 4.65 27.77 -1.68
C PHE A 92 3.69 27.57 -0.49
N VAL A 93 3.68 28.50 0.48
CA VAL A 93 2.86 28.38 1.70
C VAL A 93 1.37 28.57 1.41
N ASN A 94 1.01 29.46 0.47
CA ASN A 94 -0.38 29.76 0.18
C ASN A 94 -1.01 28.82 -0.88
N ALA A 95 -0.23 27.92 -1.49
CA ALA A 95 -0.73 27.03 -2.51
C ALA A 95 -1.13 25.66 -1.94
N THR A 96 -2.09 25.04 -2.57
CA THR A 96 -2.35 23.60 -2.36
C THR A 96 -1.21 22.80 -2.98
N LEU A 97 -0.41 22.15 -2.15
CA LEU A 97 0.72 21.34 -2.60
C LEU A 97 0.24 20.02 -3.22
N SER A 98 0.82 19.66 -4.36
CA SER A 98 0.58 18.37 -5.02
C SER A 98 1.73 17.38 -4.72
N ILE A 99 2.04 17.19 -3.43
CA ILE A 99 3.06 16.26 -2.95
C ILE A 99 2.36 15.11 -2.22
N PHE A 100 2.40 13.91 -2.80
CA PHE A 100 1.64 12.76 -2.32
C PHE A 100 2.47 11.47 -2.37
N THR A 101 1.99 10.42 -1.69
CA THR A 101 2.37 9.06 -2.07
C THR A 101 1.64 8.66 -3.37
N ILE A 102 2.22 7.71 -4.13
CA ILE A 102 1.54 7.20 -5.33
C ILE A 102 0.14 6.70 -4.98
N ASP A 103 0.00 5.94 -3.90
CA ASP A 103 -1.29 5.39 -3.47
C ASP A 103 -2.30 6.47 -3.06
N LYS A 104 -1.84 7.54 -2.38
CA LYS A 104 -2.71 8.69 -2.05
C LYS A 104 -3.18 9.43 -3.31
N PHE A 105 -2.31 9.55 -4.31
CA PHE A 105 -2.68 10.14 -5.59
C PHE A 105 -3.70 9.27 -6.33
N VAL A 106 -3.48 7.96 -6.39
CA VAL A 106 -4.42 7.00 -7.00
C VAL A 106 -5.77 7.01 -6.28
N ASN A 107 -5.77 7.03 -4.95
CA ASN A 107 -6.99 7.17 -4.16
C ASN A 107 -7.74 8.48 -4.46
N LYS A 108 -7.02 9.59 -4.64
CA LYS A 108 -7.63 10.87 -5.01
C LYS A 108 -8.33 10.79 -6.37
N ILE A 109 -7.72 10.11 -7.36
CA ILE A 109 -8.35 9.85 -8.66
C ILE A 109 -9.63 9.02 -8.47
N LEU A 110 -9.57 7.93 -7.67
CA LEU A 110 -10.74 7.11 -7.47
C LEU A 110 -11.89 7.89 -6.83
N ARG A 111 -11.62 8.68 -5.78
CA ARG A 111 -12.66 9.48 -5.11
C ARG A 111 -13.30 10.51 -6.04
N GLU A 112 -12.53 11.11 -6.95
CA GLU A 112 -13.05 12.07 -7.93
C GLU A 112 -13.96 11.40 -8.99
N PHE A 113 -13.74 10.12 -9.29
CA PHE A 113 -14.44 9.37 -10.33
C PHE A 113 -15.14 8.08 -9.85
N CYS A 114 -15.34 7.93 -8.55
CA CYS A 114 -15.90 6.72 -7.91
C CYS A 114 -17.26 6.30 -8.49
N GLY A 115 -18.11 7.24 -8.86
CA GLY A 115 -19.42 6.97 -9.46
C GLY A 115 -19.36 6.15 -10.75
N TYR A 116 -18.31 6.27 -11.57
CA TYR A 116 -18.14 5.49 -12.80
C TYR A 116 -17.84 4.00 -12.56
N VAL A 117 -17.32 3.66 -11.38
CA VAL A 117 -17.07 2.26 -10.97
C VAL A 117 -18.10 1.73 -9.97
N GLY A 118 -19.14 2.54 -9.67
CA GLY A 118 -20.24 2.14 -8.81
C GLY A 118 -19.88 2.04 -7.34
N ILE A 119 -19.08 2.98 -6.83
CA ILE A 119 -18.63 3.07 -5.44
C ILE A 119 -18.96 4.47 -4.93
N SER A 120 -19.31 4.57 -3.63
CA SER A 120 -19.47 5.86 -2.95
C SER A 120 -18.13 6.58 -2.77
N ASP A 121 -18.13 7.90 -2.68
CA ASP A 121 -16.93 8.72 -2.46
C ASP A 121 -16.43 8.68 -1.00
N ASP A 122 -17.28 8.23 -0.08
CA ASP A 122 -17.01 8.13 1.37
C ASP A 122 -16.46 6.76 1.81
N PHE A 123 -16.02 5.91 0.86
CA PHE A 123 -15.46 4.61 1.22
C PHE A 123 -14.27 4.72 2.17
N ASP A 124 -14.18 3.79 3.11
CA ASP A 124 -13.04 3.64 4.01
C ASP A 124 -11.90 2.84 3.36
N ILE A 125 -10.67 3.12 3.80
CA ILE A 125 -9.50 2.33 3.40
C ILE A 125 -9.12 1.45 4.58
N LYS A 126 -9.31 0.13 4.43
CA LYS A 126 -8.98 -0.88 5.46
C LYS A 126 -8.29 -2.06 4.80
N GLU A 127 -7.33 -2.65 5.48
CA GLU A 127 -6.78 -3.95 5.10
C GLU A 127 -7.60 -5.04 5.79
N ASP A 128 -8.15 -5.95 5.00
CA ASP A 128 -8.88 -7.09 5.54
C ASP A 128 -7.93 -8.12 6.14
N ASP A 129 -8.38 -8.68 7.27
CA ASP A 129 -7.81 -9.93 7.76
C ASP A 129 -8.25 -11.07 6.82
N ILE A 130 -7.26 -11.70 6.15
CA ILE A 130 -7.52 -12.79 5.21
C ILE A 130 -8.31 -13.93 5.84
N ASP A 131 -8.16 -14.16 7.13
CA ASP A 131 -8.88 -15.23 7.84
C ASP A 131 -10.37 -14.90 7.94
N THR A 132 -10.72 -13.66 8.26
CA THR A 132 -12.11 -13.18 8.30
C THR A 132 -12.74 -13.22 6.92
N LEU A 133 -12.04 -12.73 5.88
CA LEU A 133 -12.52 -12.73 4.51
C LEU A 133 -12.72 -14.16 3.99
N SER A 134 -11.80 -15.07 4.31
CA SER A 134 -11.87 -16.48 3.93
C SER A 134 -13.08 -17.17 4.56
N TYR A 135 -13.35 -16.90 5.83
CA TYR A 135 -14.50 -17.44 6.53
C TYR A 135 -15.81 -16.94 5.91
N LYS A 136 -15.92 -15.65 5.61
CA LYS A 136 -17.11 -15.06 4.94
C LYS A 136 -17.29 -15.60 3.53
N PHE A 137 -16.21 -15.81 2.79
CA PHE A 137 -16.24 -16.44 1.49
C PHE A 137 -16.79 -17.87 1.56
N LEU A 138 -16.27 -18.70 2.49
CA LEU A 138 -16.75 -20.06 2.70
C LEU A 138 -18.25 -20.11 3.04
N GLN A 139 -18.73 -19.14 3.86
CA GLN A 139 -20.17 -19.02 4.17
C GLN A 139 -21.03 -18.64 2.96
N SER A 140 -20.48 -17.94 1.98
CA SER A 140 -21.20 -17.46 0.79
C SER A 140 -21.29 -18.50 -0.33
N LEU A 141 -20.51 -19.58 -0.26
CA LEU A 141 -20.49 -20.62 -1.30
C LEU A 141 -21.75 -21.48 -1.27
N ASP A 142 -22.30 -21.71 -2.45
CA ASP A 142 -23.25 -22.81 -2.68
C ASP A 142 -22.52 -24.17 -2.62
N LEU A 143 -23.30 -25.25 -2.54
CA LEU A 143 -22.75 -26.60 -2.41
C LEU A 143 -21.82 -26.96 -3.57
N GLU A 144 -22.18 -26.62 -4.81
CA GLU A 144 -21.39 -26.94 -6.02
C GLU A 144 -20.02 -26.27 -5.98
N LYS A 145 -19.97 -24.96 -5.65
CA LYS A 145 -18.69 -24.23 -5.54
C LYS A 145 -17.85 -24.70 -4.37
N PHE A 146 -18.50 -25.08 -3.27
CA PHE A 146 -17.81 -25.63 -2.12
C PHE A 146 -17.20 -27.01 -2.42
N GLU A 147 -17.92 -27.88 -3.14
CA GLU A 147 -17.37 -29.15 -3.63
C GLU A 147 -16.15 -28.94 -4.52
N LYS A 148 -16.19 -28.03 -5.49
CA LYS A 148 -15.04 -27.68 -6.34
C LYS A 148 -13.82 -27.23 -5.54
N LEU A 149 -14.03 -26.46 -4.46
CA LEU A 149 -12.98 -26.01 -3.56
C LEU A 149 -12.34 -27.20 -2.82
N ILE A 150 -13.17 -28.13 -2.30
CA ILE A 150 -12.70 -29.34 -1.61
C ILE A 150 -11.93 -30.24 -2.57
N GLU A 151 -12.47 -30.48 -3.77
CA GLU A 151 -11.83 -31.30 -4.79
C GLU A 151 -10.44 -30.78 -5.14
N PHE A 152 -10.32 -29.47 -5.37
CA PHE A 152 -9.01 -28.85 -5.65
C PHE A 152 -8.05 -28.97 -4.45
N SER A 153 -8.54 -28.70 -3.24
CA SER A 153 -7.75 -28.81 -2.00
C SER A 153 -7.22 -30.24 -1.81
N TRP A 154 -8.04 -31.24 -2.05
CA TRP A 154 -7.68 -32.65 -2.01
C TRP A 154 -6.70 -33.05 -3.11
N TYR A 155 -7.00 -32.63 -4.34
CA TYR A 155 -6.17 -32.95 -5.51
C TYR A 155 -4.75 -32.37 -5.37
N GLU A 156 -4.59 -31.19 -4.79
CA GLU A 156 -3.30 -30.54 -4.55
C GLU A 156 -2.70 -30.83 -3.17
N ASN A 157 -3.38 -31.63 -2.35
CA ASN A 157 -3.00 -31.90 -0.95
C ASN A 157 -2.68 -30.61 -0.17
N LYS A 158 -3.58 -29.62 -0.28
CA LYS A 158 -3.45 -28.32 0.37
C LYS A 158 -4.51 -28.07 1.42
N LYS A 159 -4.12 -27.39 2.49
CA LYS A 159 -5.07 -26.86 3.48
C LYS A 159 -5.74 -25.60 2.91
N PHE A 160 -6.94 -25.27 3.36
CA PHE A 160 -7.67 -24.06 2.92
C PHE A 160 -6.85 -22.79 3.15
N ASN A 161 -6.20 -22.64 4.32
CA ASN A 161 -5.35 -21.46 4.58
C ASN A 161 -4.27 -21.30 3.50
N SER A 162 -3.61 -22.38 3.07
CA SER A 162 -2.62 -22.30 2.00
C SER A 162 -3.22 -21.93 0.63
N LEU A 163 -4.49 -22.25 0.43
CA LEU A 163 -5.21 -21.85 -0.79
C LEU A 163 -5.56 -20.34 -0.74
N PHE A 164 -6.03 -19.86 0.40
CA PHE A 164 -6.29 -18.44 0.59
C PHE A 164 -5.01 -17.57 0.53
N ASP A 165 -3.87 -18.10 1.00
CA ASP A 165 -2.56 -17.45 0.79
C ASP A 165 -2.24 -17.30 -0.72
N LEU A 166 -2.62 -18.30 -1.54
CA LEU A 166 -2.46 -18.20 -3.01
C LEU A 166 -3.42 -17.16 -3.60
N PHE A 167 -4.66 -17.08 -3.14
CA PHE A 167 -5.60 -16.05 -3.59
C PHE A 167 -5.11 -14.66 -3.22
N LYS A 168 -4.60 -14.48 -2.00
CA LYS A 168 -3.96 -13.23 -1.58
C LYS A 168 -2.80 -12.86 -2.48
N LEU A 169 -1.90 -13.79 -2.77
CA LEU A 169 -0.77 -13.59 -3.68
C LEU A 169 -1.24 -13.16 -5.09
N LEU A 170 -2.29 -13.78 -5.62
CA LEU A 170 -2.85 -13.43 -6.93
C LEU A 170 -3.49 -12.04 -6.92
N LEU A 171 -4.17 -11.65 -5.84
CA LEU A 171 -4.69 -10.29 -5.66
C LEU A 171 -3.55 -9.25 -5.60
N GLU A 172 -2.48 -9.54 -4.84
CA GLU A 172 -1.32 -8.65 -4.71
C GLU A 172 -0.55 -8.47 -6.02
N LYS A 173 -0.42 -9.53 -6.82
CA LYS A 173 0.24 -9.47 -8.14
C LYS A 173 -0.59 -8.74 -9.17
N ASN A 174 -1.91 -8.86 -9.07
CA ASN A 174 -2.88 -8.19 -9.92
C ASN A 174 -2.55 -8.23 -11.41
N GLU A 175 -2.28 -9.42 -11.91
CA GLU A 175 -2.04 -9.66 -13.34
C GLU A 175 -3.32 -10.14 -14.01
N ASP A 176 -3.50 -9.81 -15.28
CA ASP A 176 -4.58 -10.37 -16.08
C ASP A 176 -4.33 -11.85 -16.31
N ILE A 177 -5.28 -12.66 -15.92
CA ILE A 177 -5.17 -14.13 -15.92
C ILE A 177 -6.27 -14.69 -16.80
N ASP A 178 -5.88 -15.31 -17.90
CA ASP A 178 -6.80 -16.01 -18.79
C ASP A 178 -6.94 -17.48 -18.37
N VAL A 179 -8.18 -17.94 -18.28
CA VAL A 179 -8.49 -19.34 -18.07
C VAL A 179 -8.49 -20.06 -19.42
N VAL A 180 -7.53 -20.94 -19.62
CA VAL A 180 -7.44 -21.76 -20.83
C VAL A 180 -8.17 -23.08 -20.62
N ASN A 181 -9.04 -23.45 -21.52
CA ASN A 181 -9.74 -24.74 -21.38
C ASN A 181 -8.75 -25.92 -21.51
N VAL A 182 -8.66 -26.75 -20.48
CA VAL A 182 -7.77 -27.91 -20.44
C VAL A 182 -8.61 -29.18 -20.42
N GLN A 183 -8.36 -30.09 -21.36
CA GLN A 183 -9.00 -31.39 -21.42
C GLN A 183 -8.47 -32.29 -20.29
N SER A 184 -9.07 -32.20 -19.13
CA SER A 184 -8.67 -32.97 -17.92
C SER A 184 -8.75 -34.51 -18.15
N GLU A 185 -9.61 -34.94 -19.04
CA GLU A 185 -9.81 -36.34 -19.43
C GLU A 185 -8.57 -36.99 -20.03
N LEU A 186 -7.65 -36.19 -20.58
CA LEU A 186 -6.39 -36.69 -21.12
C LEU A 186 -5.35 -37.03 -20.04
N ILE A 187 -5.48 -36.53 -18.82
CA ILE A 187 -4.50 -36.79 -17.73
C ILE A 187 -4.45 -38.28 -17.37
N PRO A 188 -5.58 -39.01 -17.15
CA PRO A 188 -5.56 -40.46 -16.92
C PRO A 188 -4.96 -41.24 -18.07
N LEU A 189 -5.28 -40.84 -19.32
CA LEU A 189 -4.75 -41.50 -20.53
C LEU A 189 -3.22 -41.38 -20.61
N GLN A 190 -2.68 -40.17 -20.33
CA GLN A 190 -1.22 -39.95 -20.31
C GLN A 190 -0.52 -40.76 -19.21
N LYS A 191 -1.12 -40.88 -18.03
CA LYS A 191 -0.63 -41.76 -16.96
C LYS A 191 -0.56 -43.24 -17.41
N GLN A 192 -1.56 -43.71 -18.09
CA GLN A 192 -1.60 -45.11 -18.63
C GLN A 192 -0.52 -45.35 -19.67
N GLU A 193 -0.36 -44.43 -20.66
CA GLU A 193 0.67 -44.58 -21.68
C GLU A 193 2.10 -44.48 -21.08
N ALA A 194 2.34 -43.60 -20.13
CA ALA A 194 3.60 -43.54 -19.42
C ALA A 194 3.90 -44.84 -18.66
N LEU A 195 2.93 -45.37 -17.90
CA LEU A 195 3.06 -46.66 -17.21
C LEU A 195 3.34 -47.83 -18.16
N LYS A 196 2.73 -47.87 -19.31
CA LYS A 196 2.96 -48.89 -20.33
C LYS A 196 4.42 -48.98 -20.77
N HIS A 197 5.05 -47.82 -21.00
CA HIS A 197 6.49 -47.75 -21.33
C HIS A 197 7.39 -48.05 -20.11
N ALA A 198 7.00 -47.60 -18.94
CA ALA A 198 7.72 -47.91 -17.71
C ALA A 198 7.68 -49.40 -17.36
N PHE A 199 6.56 -50.08 -17.53
CA PHE A 199 6.44 -51.55 -17.34
C PHE A 199 7.30 -52.34 -18.32
N LYS A 200 7.47 -51.84 -19.56
CA LYS A 200 8.39 -52.48 -20.52
C LYS A 200 9.83 -52.37 -20.02
N ILE A 201 10.25 -51.23 -19.51
CA ILE A 201 11.55 -51.08 -18.88
C ILE A 201 11.71 -52.00 -17.66
N LYS A 202 10.67 -52.08 -16.79
CA LYS A 202 10.64 -53.00 -15.65
C LYS A 202 10.83 -54.45 -16.07
N GLN A 203 10.17 -54.91 -17.13
CA GLN A 203 10.28 -56.26 -17.66
C GLN A 203 11.70 -56.56 -18.18
N ILE A 204 12.31 -55.57 -18.91
CA ILE A 204 13.69 -55.73 -19.42
C ILE A 204 14.66 -55.87 -18.23
N VAL A 205 14.55 -55.06 -17.20
CA VAL A 205 15.42 -55.07 -16.03
C VAL A 205 15.28 -56.37 -15.23
N LEU A 206 14.05 -56.85 -15.03
CA LEU A 206 13.76 -58.07 -14.27
C LEU A 206 14.21 -59.35 -14.97
N ASN A 207 14.15 -59.37 -16.32
CA ASN A 207 14.55 -60.50 -17.15
C ASN A 207 16.03 -60.52 -17.48
N THR A 208 16.82 -59.52 -17.04
CA THR A 208 18.27 -59.42 -17.29
C THR A 208 19.00 -60.08 -16.13
N ASP A 209 19.71 -61.16 -16.38
CA ASP A 209 20.46 -61.92 -15.34
C ASP A 209 21.55 -61.13 -14.66
N ILE A 210 22.23 -60.21 -15.35
CA ILE A 210 23.26 -59.35 -14.82
C ILE A 210 22.77 -58.12 -14.04
N ALA A 211 21.43 -57.94 -13.95
CA ALA A 211 20.83 -56.85 -13.24
C ALA A 211 21.02 -56.99 -11.71
N SER A 212 21.66 -56.01 -11.10
CA SER A 212 21.87 -56.01 -9.66
C SER A 212 20.56 -55.86 -8.87
N ASN A 213 20.58 -56.26 -7.58
CA ASN A 213 19.43 -56.04 -6.69
C ASN A 213 19.01 -54.57 -6.59
N SER A 214 19.96 -53.66 -6.71
CA SER A 214 19.72 -52.22 -6.76
C SER A 214 19.01 -51.80 -8.03
N ALA A 215 19.37 -52.41 -9.19
CA ALA A 215 18.66 -52.19 -10.44
C ALA A 215 17.20 -52.68 -10.37
N LYS A 216 16.97 -53.90 -9.81
CA LYS A 216 15.62 -54.45 -9.61
C LYS A 216 14.77 -53.60 -8.67
N LYS A 217 15.38 -53.09 -7.56
CA LYS A 217 14.70 -52.14 -6.67
C LYS A 217 14.38 -50.81 -7.35
N ALA A 218 15.19 -50.32 -8.25
CA ALA A 218 14.94 -49.08 -8.96
C ALA A 218 13.69 -49.13 -9.84
N VAL A 219 13.28 -50.34 -10.33
CA VAL A 219 12.05 -50.54 -11.13
C VAL A 219 10.92 -51.20 -10.32
N ASP A 220 11.01 -51.22 -9.00
CA ASP A 220 10.00 -51.73 -8.12
C ASP A 220 8.90 -50.69 -7.89
N PHE A 221 7.99 -50.53 -8.84
CA PHE A 221 6.82 -49.68 -8.81
C PHE A 221 5.59 -50.46 -9.33
N GLU A 222 4.43 -50.13 -8.80
CA GLU A 222 3.16 -50.71 -9.26
C GLU A 222 2.23 -49.63 -9.78
N THR A 223 2.26 -48.47 -9.21
CA THR A 223 1.42 -47.32 -9.56
C THR A 223 2.21 -46.23 -10.29
N PHE A 224 1.48 -45.33 -10.90
CA PHE A 224 2.08 -44.15 -11.53
C PHE A 224 2.80 -43.23 -10.51
N ASP A 225 2.24 -43.10 -9.31
CA ASP A 225 2.82 -42.27 -8.26
C ASP A 225 4.10 -42.92 -7.70
N ASP A 226 4.19 -44.25 -7.60
CA ASP A 226 5.41 -44.96 -7.27
C ASP A 226 6.51 -44.80 -8.35
N LEU A 227 6.09 -44.75 -9.62
CA LEU A 227 7.00 -44.52 -10.73
C LEU A 227 7.62 -43.12 -10.62
N LEU A 228 6.84 -42.08 -10.38
CA LEU A 228 7.34 -40.69 -10.32
C LEU A 228 8.42 -40.50 -9.26
N GLY A 229 8.47 -41.30 -8.21
CA GLY A 229 9.49 -41.28 -7.18
C GLY A 229 10.86 -41.86 -7.61
N ARG A 230 11.01 -42.37 -8.82
CA ARG A 230 12.23 -43.13 -9.23
C ARG A 230 13.31 -42.18 -9.78
N THR A 231 14.50 -42.27 -9.22
CA THR A 231 15.64 -41.38 -9.53
C THR A 231 16.18 -41.53 -10.96
N TRP A 232 15.98 -42.67 -11.61
CA TRP A 232 16.39 -42.88 -13.00
C TRP A 232 15.58 -42.02 -13.98
N LEU A 233 14.38 -41.61 -13.64
CA LEU A 233 13.56 -40.74 -14.47
C LEU A 233 14.18 -39.35 -14.67
N THR A 234 15.05 -38.91 -13.76
CA THR A 234 15.71 -37.60 -13.88
C THR A 234 16.88 -37.58 -14.87
N LYS A 235 17.28 -38.74 -15.40
CA LYS A 235 18.38 -38.86 -16.37
C LYS A 235 17.93 -38.52 -17.80
N ASP A 236 18.85 -38.19 -18.67
CA ASP A 236 18.55 -37.93 -20.07
C ASP A 236 18.52 -39.23 -20.90
N SER A 237 19.21 -40.26 -20.43
CA SER A 237 19.27 -41.60 -21.02
C SER A 237 19.35 -42.67 -19.95
N VAL A 238 18.81 -43.88 -20.22
CA VAL A 238 18.98 -45.04 -19.33
C VAL A 238 20.44 -45.43 -19.14
N HIS A 239 21.30 -45.12 -20.09
CA HIS A 239 22.75 -45.38 -20.03
C HIS A 239 23.46 -44.51 -18.98
N GLU A 240 22.90 -43.41 -18.58
CA GLU A 240 23.45 -42.53 -17.53
C GLU A 240 23.16 -43.02 -16.11
N TYR A 241 22.18 -43.88 -15.95
CA TYR A 241 21.85 -44.39 -14.62
C TYR A 241 22.78 -45.51 -14.21
N SER A 242 23.50 -45.29 -13.13
CA SER A 242 24.62 -46.17 -12.71
C SER A 242 24.22 -47.65 -12.59
N TYR A 243 23.00 -47.94 -12.18
CA TYR A 243 22.55 -49.32 -12.02
C TYR A 243 22.08 -49.96 -13.32
N PHE A 244 21.78 -49.21 -14.39
CA PHE A 244 21.37 -49.72 -15.69
C PHE A 244 22.51 -49.74 -16.69
N LYS A 245 23.57 -48.95 -16.49
CA LYS A 245 24.67 -48.72 -17.42
C LYS A 245 25.33 -50.01 -18.00
N LYS A 246 25.28 -51.11 -17.21
CA LYS A 246 25.94 -52.37 -17.60
C LYS A 246 25.14 -53.21 -18.61
N PHE A 247 23.81 -53.01 -18.69
CA PHE A 247 22.93 -53.86 -19.51
C PHE A 247 21.87 -53.06 -20.29
N ALA A 248 21.85 -51.72 -20.15
CA ALA A 248 20.97 -50.89 -20.93
C ALA A 248 21.28 -51.03 -22.42
N ASP A 249 20.31 -51.30 -23.22
CA ASP A 249 20.35 -51.40 -24.68
C ASP A 249 19.48 -50.33 -25.36
N ASP A 250 19.55 -50.30 -26.69
CA ASP A 250 18.84 -49.31 -27.51
C ASP A 250 17.31 -49.51 -27.38
N VAL A 251 16.80 -50.75 -27.16
CA VAL A 251 15.38 -51.04 -26.97
C VAL A 251 14.86 -50.47 -25.66
N MET A 252 15.65 -50.64 -24.57
CA MET A 252 15.33 -50.04 -23.27
C MET A 252 15.35 -48.53 -23.34
N ASN A 253 16.38 -47.98 -24.03
CA ASN A 253 16.51 -46.53 -24.22
C ASN A 253 15.35 -45.96 -25.07
N ALA A 254 14.91 -46.67 -26.10
CA ALA A 254 13.76 -46.24 -26.90
C ALA A 254 12.46 -46.20 -26.08
N HIS A 255 12.21 -47.17 -25.20
CA HIS A 255 11.09 -47.11 -24.25
C HIS A 255 11.24 -46.00 -23.24
N PHE A 256 12.44 -45.70 -22.79
CA PHE A 256 12.71 -44.58 -21.85
C PHE A 256 12.42 -43.22 -22.49
N LEU A 257 12.84 -43.02 -23.74
CA LEU A 257 12.58 -41.76 -24.45
C LEU A 257 11.06 -41.56 -24.66
N LYS A 258 10.32 -42.62 -25.04
CA LYS A 258 8.87 -42.56 -25.15
C LYS A 258 8.20 -42.28 -23.79
N LEU A 259 8.70 -42.92 -22.72
CA LEU A 259 8.24 -42.62 -21.36
C LEU A 259 8.45 -41.12 -21.03
N LYS A 260 9.61 -40.57 -21.38
CA LYS A 260 9.90 -39.13 -21.19
C LYS A 260 8.92 -38.24 -21.95
N GLU A 261 8.62 -38.54 -23.20
CA GLU A 261 7.62 -37.82 -24.01
C GLU A 261 6.22 -37.85 -23.37
N GLU A 262 5.79 -39.01 -22.88
CA GLU A 262 4.48 -39.10 -22.22
C GLU A 262 4.45 -38.41 -20.85
N LEU A 263 5.57 -38.43 -20.10
CA LEU A 263 5.71 -37.67 -18.86
C LEU A 263 5.72 -36.16 -19.13
N GLU A 264 6.34 -35.69 -20.22
CA GLU A 264 6.30 -34.27 -20.60
C GLU A 264 4.85 -33.82 -20.88
N LYS A 265 4.10 -34.60 -21.65
CA LYS A 265 2.67 -34.34 -21.93
C LYS A 265 1.86 -34.34 -20.63
N TYR A 266 2.09 -35.34 -19.78
CA TYR A 266 1.41 -35.42 -18.47
C TYR A 266 1.66 -34.19 -17.61
N TYR A 267 2.93 -33.81 -17.42
CA TYR A 267 3.27 -32.67 -16.58
C TYR A 267 2.73 -31.34 -17.13
N LYS A 268 2.75 -31.18 -18.46
CA LYS A 268 2.16 -30.01 -19.13
C LYS A 268 0.66 -29.92 -18.86
N LEU A 269 -0.07 -31.01 -19.08
CA LEU A 269 -1.52 -31.08 -18.81
C LEU A 269 -1.83 -30.89 -17.32
N ARG A 270 -1.07 -31.54 -16.44
CA ARG A 270 -1.25 -31.47 -14.99
C ARG A 270 -1.07 -30.07 -14.45
N SER A 271 0.00 -29.37 -14.91
CA SER A 271 0.27 -28.00 -14.54
C SER A 271 -0.81 -27.04 -15.03
N ALA A 272 -1.22 -27.17 -16.29
CA ALA A 272 -2.28 -26.36 -16.87
C ALA A 272 -3.64 -26.60 -16.19
N TYR A 273 -3.96 -27.85 -15.85
CA TYR A 273 -5.19 -28.22 -15.12
C TYR A 273 -5.23 -27.57 -13.73
N SER A 274 -4.12 -27.66 -12.98
CA SER A 274 -4.05 -27.07 -11.63
C SER A 274 -4.17 -25.56 -11.65
N LEU A 275 -3.54 -24.89 -12.63
CA LEU A 275 -3.66 -23.45 -12.82
C LEU A 275 -5.11 -23.06 -13.15
N ASN A 276 -5.73 -23.75 -14.10
CA ASN A 276 -7.10 -23.41 -14.48
C ASN A 276 -8.08 -23.56 -13.33
N LYS A 277 -7.98 -24.65 -12.57
CA LYS A 277 -8.83 -24.84 -11.40
C LYS A 277 -8.59 -23.81 -10.33
N LEU A 278 -7.32 -23.45 -10.07
CA LEU A 278 -6.96 -22.37 -9.16
C LEU A 278 -7.55 -21.03 -9.62
N PHE A 279 -7.45 -20.70 -10.91
CA PHE A 279 -7.95 -19.45 -11.45
C PHE A 279 -9.49 -19.38 -11.45
N GLU A 280 -10.19 -20.49 -11.74
CA GLU A 280 -11.64 -20.57 -11.63
C GLU A 280 -12.10 -20.27 -10.19
N LEU A 281 -11.44 -20.85 -9.19
CA LEU A 281 -11.71 -20.61 -7.78
C LEU A 281 -11.31 -19.17 -7.37
N PHE A 282 -10.18 -18.68 -7.86
CA PHE A 282 -9.74 -17.32 -7.61
C PHE A 282 -10.70 -16.28 -8.18
N HIS A 283 -11.22 -16.46 -9.40
CA HIS A 283 -12.22 -15.56 -9.97
C HIS A 283 -13.50 -15.53 -9.13
N THR A 284 -13.92 -16.68 -8.61
CA THR A 284 -15.07 -16.77 -7.69
C THR A 284 -14.79 -16.00 -6.40
N PHE A 285 -13.59 -16.14 -5.82
CA PHE A 285 -13.17 -15.41 -4.64
C PHE A 285 -13.05 -13.91 -4.90
N LYS A 286 -12.45 -13.49 -6.02
CA LYS A 286 -12.32 -12.08 -6.42
C LYS A 286 -13.70 -11.43 -6.59
N ALA A 287 -14.64 -12.09 -7.23
CA ALA A 287 -16.01 -11.61 -7.41
C ALA A 287 -16.73 -11.44 -6.05
N PHE A 288 -16.57 -12.41 -5.15
CA PHE A 288 -17.08 -12.32 -3.79
C PHE A 288 -16.47 -11.12 -3.05
N LYS A 289 -15.13 -10.97 -3.07
CA LYS A 289 -14.44 -9.87 -2.39
C LYS A 289 -14.95 -8.51 -2.88
N ILE A 290 -15.08 -8.33 -4.19
CA ILE A 290 -15.60 -7.08 -4.77
C ILE A 290 -17.02 -6.79 -4.25
N SER A 291 -17.90 -7.79 -4.22
CA SER A 291 -19.27 -7.63 -3.71
C SER A 291 -19.29 -7.35 -2.21
N TYR A 292 -18.48 -8.05 -1.44
CA TYR A 292 -18.35 -7.87 0.00
C TYR A 292 -17.84 -6.48 0.35
N ASN A 293 -16.79 -6.01 -0.33
CA ASN A 293 -16.23 -4.67 -0.13
C ASN A 293 -17.25 -3.57 -0.46
N LYS A 294 -18.05 -3.75 -1.52
CA LYS A 294 -19.12 -2.81 -1.87
C LYS A 294 -20.19 -2.72 -0.76
N ILE A 295 -20.62 -3.86 -0.21
CA ILE A 295 -21.61 -3.89 0.89
C ILE A 295 -21.06 -3.19 2.13
N LYS A 296 -19.78 -3.37 2.42
CA LYS A 296 -19.11 -2.80 3.59
C LYS A 296 -18.61 -1.36 3.39
N ASN A 297 -18.67 -0.85 2.18
CA ASN A 297 -18.17 0.46 1.75
C ASN A 297 -16.71 0.70 2.15
N TYR A 298 -15.85 -0.31 2.01
CA TYR A 298 -14.40 -0.14 2.18
C TYR A 298 -13.61 -0.82 1.07
N LEU A 299 -12.38 -0.36 0.87
CA LEU A 299 -11.44 -0.86 -0.13
C LEU A 299 -10.05 -1.03 0.47
N GLU A 300 -9.30 -2.00 -0.03
CA GLU A 300 -7.86 -2.09 0.20
C GLU A 300 -7.09 -1.25 -0.83
N PHE A 301 -5.83 -0.91 -0.55
CA PHE A 301 -4.98 -0.14 -1.48
C PHE A 301 -4.86 -0.80 -2.86
N ASN A 302 -4.78 -2.13 -2.90
CA ASN A 302 -4.75 -2.87 -4.16
C ASN A 302 -6.07 -2.76 -4.94
N ASP A 303 -7.22 -2.80 -4.24
CA ASP A 303 -8.53 -2.64 -4.86
C ASP A 303 -8.66 -1.25 -5.49
N ILE A 304 -8.21 -0.21 -4.80
CA ILE A 304 -8.19 1.18 -5.28
C ILE A 304 -7.39 1.28 -6.59
N SER A 305 -6.18 0.73 -6.61
CA SER A 305 -5.33 0.74 -7.81
C SER A 305 -5.97 0.00 -8.98
N ASN A 306 -6.61 -1.14 -8.71
CA ASN A 306 -7.33 -1.92 -9.72
C ASN A 306 -8.51 -1.17 -10.32
N LEU A 307 -9.32 -0.57 -9.46
CA LEU A 307 -10.50 0.19 -9.88
C LEU A 307 -10.10 1.42 -10.69
N VAL A 308 -9.03 2.12 -10.31
CA VAL A 308 -8.50 3.23 -11.10
C VAL A 308 -7.99 2.75 -12.46
N TYR A 309 -7.29 1.63 -12.52
CA TYR A 309 -6.83 1.07 -13.79
C TYR A 309 -8.00 0.63 -14.67
N GLU A 310 -9.03 -0.02 -14.11
CA GLU A 310 -10.27 -0.37 -14.83
C GLU A 310 -10.98 0.89 -15.33
N LEU A 311 -11.09 1.92 -14.47
CA LEU A 311 -11.64 3.21 -14.82
C LEU A 311 -10.94 3.80 -16.05
N LEU A 312 -9.60 3.84 -16.04
CA LEU A 312 -8.77 4.39 -17.10
C LEU A 312 -8.80 3.58 -18.39
N SER A 313 -8.99 2.26 -18.29
CA SER A 313 -8.91 1.37 -19.45
C SER A 313 -10.25 1.12 -20.13
N THR A 314 -11.38 1.17 -19.40
CA THR A 314 -12.67 0.68 -19.93
C THR A 314 -13.89 1.55 -19.63
N LYS A 315 -13.87 2.38 -18.59
CA LYS A 315 -15.09 3.04 -18.08
C LYS A 315 -15.21 4.52 -18.45
N ILE A 316 -14.13 5.22 -18.63
CA ILE A 316 -14.12 6.64 -18.96
C ILE A 316 -13.38 6.85 -20.28
N ASP A 317 -13.84 7.82 -21.05
CA ASP A 317 -13.05 8.33 -22.16
C ASP A 317 -11.72 8.88 -21.61
N LYS A 318 -10.63 8.28 -22.08
CA LYS A 318 -9.27 8.64 -21.64
C LYS A 318 -9.01 10.13 -21.87
N GLU A 319 -9.47 10.68 -22.98
CA GLU A 319 -9.28 12.10 -23.31
C GLU A 319 -9.96 13.01 -22.28
N PHE A 320 -11.17 12.67 -21.83
CA PHE A 320 -11.87 13.45 -20.81
C PHE A 320 -11.17 13.41 -19.45
N LEU A 321 -10.76 12.23 -19.00
CA LEU A 321 -10.10 12.10 -17.70
C LEU A 321 -8.74 12.81 -17.70
N TYR A 322 -7.96 12.62 -18.76
CA TYR A 322 -6.67 13.28 -18.88
C TYR A 322 -6.80 14.79 -19.09
N PHE A 323 -7.79 15.26 -19.80
CA PHE A 323 -8.10 16.69 -19.88
C PHE A 323 -8.29 17.29 -18.46
N ARG A 324 -9.01 16.60 -17.59
CA ARG A 324 -9.17 17.06 -16.20
C ARG A 324 -7.89 16.97 -15.36
N LEU A 325 -7.05 15.99 -15.57
CA LEU A 325 -5.77 15.84 -14.86
C LEU A 325 -4.64 16.65 -15.51
N ASP A 326 -4.57 16.72 -16.85
CA ASP A 326 -3.53 17.45 -17.58
C ASP A 326 -3.67 18.96 -17.41
N SER A 327 -4.88 19.49 -17.42
CA SER A 327 -5.11 20.91 -17.10
C SER A 327 -4.58 21.31 -15.71
N LYS A 328 -4.31 20.31 -14.83
CA LYS A 328 -3.87 20.50 -13.46
C LYS A 328 -2.36 20.32 -13.27
N TYR A 329 -1.72 19.37 -13.97
CA TYR A 329 -0.33 18.99 -13.73
C TYR A 329 0.54 19.19 -14.98
N SER A 330 1.46 20.15 -14.93
CA SER A 330 2.44 20.42 -15.99
C SER A 330 3.80 19.75 -15.74
N HIS A 331 4.05 19.35 -14.49
CA HIS A 331 5.32 18.77 -14.07
C HIS A 331 5.09 17.53 -13.20
N ILE A 332 5.78 16.44 -13.50
CA ILE A 332 5.76 15.22 -12.70
C ILE A 332 7.18 14.94 -12.19
N LEU A 333 7.29 14.75 -10.87
CA LEU A 333 8.50 14.37 -10.18
C LEU A 333 8.23 13.09 -9.37
N ILE A 334 9.02 12.03 -9.55
CA ILE A 334 8.83 10.77 -8.84
C ILE A 334 10.12 10.39 -8.10
N ASP A 335 10.03 10.21 -6.78
CA ASP A 335 11.11 9.70 -5.93
C ASP A 335 10.97 8.19 -5.73
N GLU A 336 12.10 7.51 -5.47
CA GLU A 336 12.19 6.06 -5.24
C GLU A 336 11.49 5.23 -6.33
N PHE A 337 11.67 5.62 -7.60
CA PHE A 337 10.96 5.02 -8.74
C PHE A 337 11.14 3.51 -8.87
N GLN A 338 12.24 2.93 -8.37
CA GLN A 338 12.51 1.49 -8.39
C GLN A 338 11.53 0.66 -7.53
N ASP A 339 10.74 1.29 -6.66
CA ASP A 339 9.73 0.61 -5.86
C ASP A 339 8.32 0.66 -6.47
N THR A 340 8.16 1.40 -7.58
CA THR A 340 6.89 1.52 -8.31
C THR A 340 6.48 0.17 -8.89
N SER A 341 5.20 -0.20 -8.73
CA SER A 341 4.63 -1.38 -9.37
C SER A 341 4.25 -1.11 -10.83
N LEU A 342 4.12 -2.17 -11.63
CA LEU A 342 3.67 -2.03 -13.01
C LEU A 342 2.28 -1.39 -13.10
N LEU A 343 1.37 -1.76 -12.19
CA LEU A 343 0.03 -1.20 -12.16
C LEU A 343 0.04 0.31 -11.85
N GLN A 344 0.81 0.73 -10.84
CA GLN A 344 0.99 2.15 -10.52
C GLN A 344 1.58 2.92 -11.72
N TYR A 345 2.57 2.33 -12.41
CA TYR A 345 3.10 2.94 -13.63
C TYR A 345 2.06 3.05 -14.74
N ARG A 346 1.29 1.99 -15.02
CA ARG A 346 0.20 2.02 -16.03
C ARG A 346 -0.85 3.09 -15.74
N ILE A 347 -1.12 3.37 -14.47
CA ILE A 347 -2.02 4.47 -14.07
C ILE A 347 -1.39 5.83 -14.36
N LEU A 348 -0.08 5.99 -14.15
CA LEU A 348 0.63 7.24 -14.38
C LEU A 348 1.05 7.43 -15.85
N GLN A 349 1.20 6.35 -16.59
CA GLN A 349 1.75 6.34 -17.95
C GLN A 349 1.09 7.35 -18.88
N PRO A 350 -0.23 7.45 -18.96
CA PRO A 350 -0.87 8.39 -19.88
C PRO A 350 -0.61 9.86 -19.52
N LEU A 351 -0.52 10.19 -18.21
CA LEU A 351 -0.11 11.53 -17.77
C LEU A 351 1.35 11.81 -18.17
N ILE A 352 2.20 10.82 -18.05
CA ILE A 352 3.62 10.92 -18.45
C ILE A 352 3.71 11.11 -19.97
N GLU A 353 2.98 10.32 -20.76
CA GLU A 353 2.98 10.39 -22.22
C GLU A 353 2.48 11.75 -22.72
N GLU A 354 1.44 12.31 -22.11
CA GLU A 354 0.95 13.66 -22.41
C GLU A 354 2.00 14.74 -22.13
N ILE A 355 2.74 14.64 -21.02
CA ILE A 355 3.84 15.55 -20.71
C ILE A 355 4.98 15.38 -21.70
N LEU A 356 5.28 14.17 -22.14
CA LEU A 356 6.35 13.86 -23.10
C LEU A 356 5.99 14.28 -24.54
N SER A 357 4.71 14.22 -24.92
CA SER A 357 4.24 14.60 -26.26
C SER A 357 4.32 16.09 -26.53
N GLY A 358 4.32 16.93 -25.49
CA GLY A 358 4.61 18.34 -25.51
C GLY A 358 3.71 19.18 -26.46
N SER A 359 2.67 19.83 -25.96
CA SER A 359 2.09 20.97 -26.69
C SER A 359 3.00 22.19 -26.54
N ASN A 360 3.29 22.89 -27.63
CA ASN A 360 4.30 23.96 -27.72
C ASN A 360 4.01 25.24 -26.90
N GLU A 361 2.96 25.28 -26.08
CA GLU A 361 2.53 26.52 -25.41
C GLU A 361 3.02 26.68 -23.97
N LYS A 362 3.32 25.58 -23.26
CA LYS A 362 3.82 25.63 -21.87
C LYS A 362 4.98 24.67 -21.65
N PHE A 363 5.94 25.10 -20.82
CA PHE A 363 7.04 24.22 -20.41
C PHE A 363 6.53 23.11 -19.49
N LYS A 364 6.47 21.88 -20.00
CA LYS A 364 6.14 20.65 -19.25
C LYS A 364 7.42 19.88 -18.90
N SER A 365 7.48 19.15 -17.81
CA SER A 365 8.66 18.35 -17.47
C SER A 365 8.33 17.06 -16.74
N PHE A 366 9.12 16.02 -17.02
CA PHE A 366 9.08 14.74 -16.33
C PHE A 366 10.44 14.42 -15.74
N PHE A 367 10.44 14.04 -14.47
CA PHE A 367 11.64 13.72 -13.71
C PHE A 367 11.37 12.55 -12.79
N TYR A 368 12.21 11.55 -12.83
CA TYR A 368 12.20 10.49 -11.83
C TYR A 368 13.60 10.13 -11.38
N VAL A 369 13.71 9.74 -10.11
CA VAL A 369 14.95 9.37 -9.48
C VAL A 369 14.78 8.07 -8.70
N GLY A 370 15.81 7.23 -8.73
CA GLY A 370 15.79 5.95 -8.02
C GLY A 370 17.15 5.29 -7.95
N ASP A 371 17.24 4.27 -7.09
CA ASP A 371 18.39 3.38 -6.95
C ASP A 371 17.93 1.93 -7.07
N THR A 372 18.19 1.32 -8.22
CA THR A 372 17.79 -0.07 -8.51
C THR A 372 18.34 -1.08 -7.50
N LYS A 373 19.49 -0.75 -6.86
CA LYS A 373 20.13 -1.55 -5.81
C LYS A 373 19.42 -1.45 -4.45
N GLN A 374 18.53 -0.46 -4.28
CA GLN A 374 17.69 -0.30 -3.09
C GLN A 374 16.27 -0.86 -3.31
N SER A 375 16.01 -1.55 -4.41
CA SER A 375 14.74 -2.25 -4.65
C SER A 375 14.67 -3.51 -3.78
N ILE A 376 13.93 -3.44 -2.68
CA ILE A 376 13.73 -4.53 -1.73
C ILE A 376 12.25 -4.90 -1.53
N TYR A 377 11.35 -4.31 -2.34
CA TYR A 377 9.90 -4.52 -2.25
C TYR A 377 9.33 -5.32 -3.44
N ARG A 378 10.15 -6.18 -4.09
CA ARG A 378 9.69 -7.06 -5.18
C ARG A 378 8.52 -7.96 -4.74
N PHE A 379 8.50 -8.39 -3.48
CA PHE A 379 7.41 -9.18 -2.92
C PHE A 379 6.09 -8.40 -2.82
N ARG A 380 6.12 -7.05 -2.80
CA ARG A 380 4.96 -6.16 -2.86
C ARG A 380 4.64 -5.67 -4.29
N GLY A 381 5.23 -6.26 -5.30
CA GLY A 381 4.99 -5.88 -6.69
C GLY A 381 5.89 -4.78 -7.24
N GLY A 382 6.82 -4.22 -6.44
CA GLY A 382 7.84 -3.28 -6.95
C GLY A 382 8.69 -3.92 -8.04
N LYS A 383 8.99 -3.17 -9.12
CA LYS A 383 9.76 -3.67 -10.26
C LYS A 383 10.91 -2.72 -10.58
N ARG A 384 12.13 -3.11 -10.22
CA ARG A 384 13.35 -2.33 -10.52
C ARG A 384 13.58 -2.14 -12.02
N GLU A 385 13.19 -3.14 -12.83
CA GLU A 385 13.33 -3.15 -14.29
C GLU A 385 12.53 -2.01 -14.93
N LEU A 386 11.50 -1.50 -14.24
CA LEU A 386 10.67 -0.41 -14.71
C LEU A 386 11.49 0.88 -14.91
N PHE A 387 12.54 1.10 -14.08
CA PHE A 387 13.40 2.26 -14.16
C PHE A 387 14.06 2.38 -15.55
N ASP A 388 14.65 1.29 -16.03
CA ASP A 388 15.30 1.26 -17.34
C ASP A 388 14.29 1.11 -18.48
N TYR A 389 13.18 0.41 -18.28
CA TYR A 389 12.11 0.26 -19.25
C TYR A 389 11.54 1.60 -19.70
N VAL A 390 11.22 2.49 -18.76
CA VAL A 390 10.62 3.81 -19.05
C VAL A 390 11.56 4.69 -19.88
N SER A 391 12.85 4.73 -19.56
CA SER A 391 13.82 5.52 -20.32
C SER A 391 14.14 4.90 -21.69
N LYS A 392 14.16 3.58 -21.82
CA LYS A 392 14.34 2.89 -23.10
C LYS A 392 13.14 3.04 -24.04
N SER A 393 11.93 2.99 -23.48
CA SER A 393 10.69 3.15 -24.24
C SER A 393 10.48 4.57 -24.75
N ASN A 394 11.18 5.56 -24.19
CA ASN A 394 11.01 6.97 -24.52
C ASN A 394 12.37 7.66 -24.71
N PRO A 395 12.86 7.77 -25.97
CA PRO A 395 14.17 8.34 -26.26
C PRO A 395 14.34 9.83 -25.86
N LEU A 396 13.26 10.52 -25.54
CA LEU A 396 13.30 11.91 -25.06
C LEU A 396 13.82 12.01 -23.63
N ILE A 397 13.81 10.90 -22.87
CA ILE A 397 14.25 10.89 -21.48
C ILE A 397 15.75 10.67 -21.42
N GLU A 398 16.48 11.69 -20.97
CA GLU A 398 17.92 11.58 -20.73
C GLU A 398 18.17 10.85 -19.40
N VAL A 399 19.19 9.99 -19.36
CA VAL A 399 19.59 9.26 -18.16
C VAL A 399 20.93 9.80 -17.66
N GLU A 400 20.98 10.20 -16.41
CA GLU A 400 22.20 10.61 -15.72
C GLU A 400 22.45 9.72 -14.50
N VAL A 401 23.73 9.51 -14.16
CA VAL A 401 24.17 8.70 -13.03
C VAL A 401 24.78 9.58 -11.96
N LEU A 402 24.37 9.38 -10.69
CA LEU A 402 24.94 10.08 -9.53
C LEU A 402 25.90 9.14 -8.77
N ASN A 403 27.21 9.43 -8.82
CA ASN A 403 28.26 8.60 -8.24
C ASN A 403 28.83 9.16 -6.92
N THR A 404 28.54 10.41 -6.55
CA THR A 404 29.10 11.02 -5.35
C THR A 404 28.24 10.70 -4.14
N ASN A 405 28.86 10.14 -3.09
CA ASN A 405 28.22 9.85 -1.82
C ASN A 405 28.45 10.97 -0.82
N TYR A 406 27.36 11.61 -0.39
CA TYR A 406 27.35 12.71 0.59
C TYR A 406 27.02 12.23 2.01
N ARG A 407 26.63 10.97 2.18
CA ARG A 407 26.15 10.40 3.44
C ARG A 407 27.28 9.78 4.26
N SER A 408 27.92 8.78 3.69
CA SER A 408 28.84 7.88 4.39
C SER A 408 30.28 8.34 4.26
N CYS A 409 31.09 8.04 5.26
CA CYS A 409 32.53 8.28 5.22
C CYS A 409 33.25 7.35 4.22
N GLU A 410 34.43 7.79 3.79
CA GLU A 410 35.25 7.18 2.75
C GLU A 410 35.52 5.69 2.99
N ASN A 411 35.90 5.30 4.21
CA ASN A 411 36.17 3.90 4.53
C ASN A 411 34.94 3.00 4.34
N ILE A 412 33.74 3.50 4.68
CA ILE A 412 32.50 2.77 4.48
C ILE A 412 32.18 2.66 2.98
N VAL A 413 32.33 3.77 2.24
CA VAL A 413 32.08 3.78 0.78
C VAL A 413 33.04 2.84 0.06
N ASN A 414 34.33 2.91 0.37
CA ASN A 414 35.36 2.03 -0.21
C ASN A 414 35.11 0.56 0.14
N TYR A 415 34.65 0.29 1.35
CA TYR A 415 34.27 -1.06 1.75
C TYR A 415 33.08 -1.57 0.93
N VAL A 416 32.03 -0.75 0.75
CA VAL A 416 30.88 -1.12 -0.11
C VAL A 416 31.34 -1.35 -1.56
N ASN A 417 32.18 -0.46 -2.12
CA ASN A 417 32.73 -0.64 -3.47
C ASN A 417 33.48 -1.97 -3.57
N SER A 418 34.32 -2.32 -2.59
CA SER A 418 35.07 -3.58 -2.59
C SER A 418 34.21 -4.84 -2.58
N LEU A 419 33.01 -4.75 -2.00
CA LEU A 419 32.07 -5.87 -1.95
C LEU A 419 31.23 -6.03 -3.24
N TYR A 420 30.81 -4.91 -3.85
CA TYR A 420 29.83 -4.94 -4.95
C TYR A 420 30.45 -4.86 -6.34
N THR A 421 31.57 -4.15 -6.52
CA THR A 421 32.24 -4.05 -7.83
C THR A 421 32.67 -5.39 -8.41
N PRO A 422 33.14 -6.38 -7.61
CA PRO A 422 33.55 -7.67 -8.14
C PRO A 422 32.40 -8.61 -8.53
N LEU A 423 31.12 -8.27 -8.19
CA LEU A 423 30.00 -9.18 -8.39
C LEU A 423 29.67 -9.32 -9.88
N PRO A 424 29.67 -10.54 -10.44
CA PRO A 424 29.31 -10.76 -11.83
C PRO A 424 27.82 -10.52 -12.05
N ASN A 425 27.47 -9.85 -13.13
CA ASN A 425 26.09 -9.58 -13.56
C ASN A 425 25.26 -8.73 -12.59
N TYR A 426 25.89 -8.04 -11.64
CA TYR A 426 25.22 -7.08 -10.75
C TYR A 426 25.63 -5.66 -11.16
N GLU A 427 24.66 -4.83 -11.51
CA GLU A 427 24.92 -3.47 -11.97
C GLU A 427 25.31 -2.57 -10.79
N TYR A 428 26.60 -2.31 -10.66
CA TYR A 428 27.17 -1.45 -9.64
C TYR A 428 28.17 -0.49 -10.24
N HIS A 429 28.16 0.77 -9.81
CA HIS A 429 29.14 1.78 -10.16
C HIS A 429 29.82 2.28 -8.89
N ASP A 430 31.14 2.36 -8.89
CA ASP A 430 31.93 2.85 -7.77
C ASP A 430 31.47 4.24 -7.37
N GLN A 431 31.36 4.44 -6.05
CA GLN A 431 30.98 5.72 -5.47
C GLN A 431 32.22 6.42 -4.91
N LEU A 432 32.19 7.76 -4.95
CA LEU A 432 33.20 8.62 -4.36
C LEU A 432 32.61 9.30 -3.14
N SER A 433 33.27 9.18 -1.98
CA SER A 433 32.87 9.91 -0.78
C SER A 433 33.51 11.30 -0.71
N ILE A 434 32.74 12.29 -0.26
CA ILE A 434 33.28 13.60 0.11
C ILE A 434 33.70 13.66 1.58
N ASN A 435 33.20 12.74 2.42
CA ASN A 435 33.51 12.66 3.84
C ASN A 435 34.72 11.74 4.03
N LYS A 436 35.71 12.20 4.77
CA LYS A 436 36.92 11.42 5.09
C LYS A 436 36.70 10.49 6.27
N ASP A 437 37.65 9.57 6.48
CA ASP A 437 37.71 8.63 7.59
C ASP A 437 36.59 7.56 7.54
N GLY A 438 36.05 7.17 8.71
CA GLY A 438 35.02 6.14 8.85
C GLY A 438 35.55 4.89 9.56
N TYR A 439 34.66 4.19 10.26
CA TYR A 439 34.98 2.94 10.92
C TYR A 439 34.18 1.77 10.32
N VAL A 440 34.88 0.72 9.96
CA VAL A 440 34.28 -0.54 9.51
C VAL A 440 34.87 -1.67 10.30
N GLU A 441 34.03 -2.51 10.88
CA GLU A 441 34.44 -3.71 11.60
C GLU A 441 33.54 -4.87 11.22
N VAL A 442 34.15 -6.01 10.89
CA VAL A 442 33.45 -7.27 10.69
C VAL A 442 33.94 -8.26 11.72
N MET A 443 33.05 -8.70 12.58
CA MET A 443 33.32 -9.68 13.64
C MET A 443 32.67 -11.01 13.29
N GLU A 444 33.45 -12.10 13.36
CA GLU A 444 32.85 -13.44 13.42
C GLU A 444 32.29 -13.69 14.81
N ASP A 445 30.99 -13.93 14.88
CA ASP A 445 30.27 -14.10 16.12
C ASP A 445 29.72 -15.52 16.26
N GLU A 446 30.41 -16.33 17.05
CA GLU A 446 30.01 -17.71 17.38
C GLU A 446 28.71 -17.72 18.20
N ALA A 447 28.55 -16.76 19.10
CA ALA A 447 27.40 -16.68 20.01
C ALA A 447 26.06 -16.55 19.26
N LEU A 448 26.01 -15.95 18.08
CA LEU A 448 24.79 -15.88 17.27
C LEU A 448 24.23 -17.25 16.85
N SER A 449 25.03 -18.31 16.95
CA SER A 449 24.64 -19.69 16.65
C SER A 449 24.26 -20.49 17.92
N GLU A 450 24.45 -19.94 19.11
CA GLU A 450 24.14 -20.55 20.39
C GLU A 450 22.71 -20.27 20.85
N GLU A 451 22.16 -21.12 21.71
CA GLU A 451 20.83 -20.87 22.32
C GLU A 451 20.92 -19.88 23.50
N ASN A 452 21.97 -19.91 24.26
CA ASN A 452 22.20 -19.09 25.45
C ASN A 452 23.16 -17.93 25.09
N ASP A 453 22.88 -16.74 25.62
CA ASP A 453 23.73 -15.53 25.51
C ASP A 453 24.10 -15.13 24.05
N LYS A 454 23.28 -15.46 23.07
CA LYS A 454 23.56 -15.21 21.66
C LYS A 454 23.81 -13.74 21.32
N PHE A 455 23.44 -12.79 22.17
CA PHE A 455 23.63 -11.35 21.95
C PHE A 455 24.73 -10.74 22.83
N LYS A 456 25.55 -11.55 23.54
CA LYS A 456 26.59 -11.06 24.47
C LYS A 456 27.62 -10.16 23.78
N ASN A 457 28.04 -10.51 22.55
CA ASN A 457 29.06 -9.75 21.82
C ASN A 457 28.48 -8.41 21.32
N ILE A 458 27.20 -8.37 20.99
CA ILE A 458 26.50 -7.15 20.62
C ILE A 458 26.43 -6.20 21.82
N ALA A 459 26.03 -6.71 22.98
CA ALA A 459 25.99 -5.92 24.21
C ALA A 459 27.37 -5.39 24.60
N SER A 460 28.42 -6.19 24.49
CA SER A 460 29.81 -5.78 24.73
C SER A 460 30.22 -4.66 23.76
N LYS A 461 29.86 -4.77 22.48
CA LYS A 461 30.17 -3.75 21.47
C LYS A 461 29.42 -2.44 21.72
N ILE A 462 28.16 -2.50 22.13
CA ILE A 462 27.38 -1.31 22.53
C ILE A 462 28.08 -0.61 23.70
N ALA A 463 28.49 -1.35 24.74
CA ALA A 463 29.23 -0.76 25.86
C ALA A 463 30.53 -0.07 25.38
N THR A 464 31.29 -0.69 24.47
CA THR A 464 32.50 -0.12 23.88
C THR A 464 32.19 1.16 23.09
N LEU A 465 31.13 1.20 22.30
CA LEU A 465 30.74 2.39 21.56
C LEU A 465 30.37 3.56 22.47
N LEU A 466 29.58 3.28 23.51
CA LEU A 466 29.21 4.29 24.51
C LEU A 466 30.45 4.83 25.25
N GLN A 467 31.39 3.98 25.63
CA GLN A 467 32.67 4.38 26.24
C GLN A 467 33.53 5.23 25.31
N ASN A 468 33.46 5.00 23.98
CA ASN A 468 34.15 5.80 22.98
C ASN A 468 33.39 7.08 22.57
N GLY A 469 32.36 7.47 23.34
CA GLY A 469 31.64 8.72 23.12
C GLY A 469 30.61 8.72 21.99
N VAL A 470 30.14 7.54 21.56
CA VAL A 470 29.02 7.46 20.66
C VAL A 470 27.71 7.58 21.44
N ASN A 471 26.85 8.50 21.06
CA ASN A 471 25.57 8.72 21.72
C ASN A 471 24.61 7.56 21.42
N SER A 472 23.89 7.07 22.43
CA SER A 472 22.92 5.99 22.26
C SER A 472 21.83 6.31 21.21
N ASN A 473 21.39 7.56 21.11
CA ASN A 473 20.38 7.99 20.13
C ASN A 473 20.86 7.91 18.67
N GLU A 474 22.16 7.76 18.47
CA GLU A 474 22.79 7.68 17.14
C GLU A 474 23.20 6.26 16.75
N ILE A 475 22.85 5.27 17.58
CA ILE A 475 23.12 3.86 17.34
C ILE A 475 21.85 3.16 16.85
N ALA A 476 21.94 2.49 15.71
CA ALA A 476 20.90 1.62 15.20
C ALA A 476 21.40 0.19 15.07
N ILE A 477 20.59 -0.77 15.47
CA ILE A 477 20.82 -2.21 15.29
C ILE A 477 19.83 -2.70 14.22
N LEU A 478 20.36 -3.31 13.16
CA LEU A 478 19.58 -3.81 12.04
C LEU A 478 19.50 -5.32 12.06
N THR A 479 18.29 -5.85 11.99
CA THR A 479 17.99 -7.29 11.99
C THR A 479 17.13 -7.69 10.79
N TYR A 480 16.95 -8.98 10.57
CA TYR A 480 16.16 -9.50 9.45
C TYR A 480 14.66 -9.63 9.75
N THR A 481 14.30 -9.97 11.00
CA THR A 481 12.91 -10.29 11.35
C THR A 481 12.44 -9.53 12.58
N ASN A 482 11.13 -9.33 12.70
CA ASN A 482 10.53 -8.75 13.90
C ASN A 482 10.76 -9.62 15.15
N SER A 483 10.85 -10.93 14.99
CA SER A 483 11.15 -11.83 16.10
C SER A 483 12.58 -11.63 16.63
N ASP A 484 13.54 -11.29 15.77
CA ASP A 484 14.90 -10.94 16.18
C ASP A 484 14.94 -9.59 16.89
N VAL A 485 14.15 -8.60 16.43
CA VAL A 485 13.98 -7.31 17.11
C VAL A 485 13.50 -7.50 18.53
N LEU A 486 12.44 -8.31 18.74
CA LEU A 486 11.87 -8.56 20.07
C LEU A 486 12.85 -9.29 21.00
N SER A 487 13.51 -10.34 20.49
CA SER A 487 14.47 -11.12 21.28
C SER A 487 15.67 -10.26 21.72
N LEU A 488 16.15 -9.41 20.79
CA LEU A 488 17.26 -8.50 21.07
C LEU A 488 16.84 -7.38 22.03
N TYR A 489 15.64 -6.84 21.86
CA TYR A 489 15.08 -5.83 22.75
C TYR A 489 15.00 -6.33 24.19
N SER A 490 14.41 -7.51 24.40
CA SER A 490 14.29 -8.11 25.73
C SER A 490 15.67 -8.32 26.38
N TYR A 491 16.62 -8.86 25.62
CA TYR A 491 17.98 -9.11 26.11
C TYR A 491 18.71 -7.82 26.49
N LEU A 492 18.68 -6.80 25.63
CA LEU A 492 19.39 -5.54 25.89
C LEU A 492 18.73 -4.71 26.99
N THR A 493 17.42 -4.77 27.15
CA THR A 493 16.70 -4.07 28.24
C THR A 493 17.08 -4.68 29.59
N GLU A 494 17.21 -5.99 29.66
CA GLU A 494 17.69 -6.68 30.88
C GLU A 494 19.15 -6.30 31.18
N LYS A 495 20.00 -6.28 30.15
CA LYS A 495 21.43 -6.01 30.29
C LYS A 495 21.77 -4.56 30.60
N PHE A 496 20.99 -3.61 30.07
CA PHE A 496 21.16 -2.17 30.22
C PHE A 496 19.88 -1.47 30.72
N PRO A 497 19.50 -1.64 31.99
CA PRO A 497 18.24 -1.10 32.52
C PRO A 497 18.11 0.43 32.41
N ASN A 498 19.24 1.16 32.37
CA ASN A 498 19.28 2.63 32.29
C ASN A 498 19.39 3.14 30.85
N LEU A 499 19.50 2.25 29.87
CA LEU A 499 19.61 2.64 28.46
C LEU A 499 18.22 2.65 27.81
N LYS A 500 17.80 3.79 27.32
CA LYS A 500 16.56 3.88 26.56
C LYS A 500 16.73 3.16 25.21
N ILE A 501 15.91 2.17 24.96
CA ILE A 501 15.91 1.37 23.74
C ILE A 501 14.55 1.50 23.09
N THR A 502 14.52 1.81 21.80
CA THR A 502 13.30 2.00 21.02
C THR A 502 13.20 0.98 19.89
N THR A 503 12.01 0.46 19.68
CA THR A 503 11.64 -0.41 18.56
C THR A 503 10.35 0.13 17.94
N GLU A 504 10.00 -0.30 16.74
CA GLU A 504 8.72 0.05 16.16
C GLU A 504 7.53 -0.38 17.04
N MET A 505 7.66 -1.53 17.71
CA MET A 505 6.60 -2.02 18.61
C MET A 505 6.46 -1.20 19.88
N THR A 506 7.56 -0.66 20.40
CA THR A 506 7.52 0.23 21.58
C THR A 506 7.01 1.62 21.23
N SER A 507 7.05 2.00 19.96
CA SER A 507 6.50 3.28 19.48
C SER A 507 5.01 3.23 19.10
N LYS A 508 4.38 2.04 19.10
CA LYS A 508 2.94 1.93 18.90
C LYS A 508 2.17 2.48 20.10
N LEU A 509 1.11 3.23 19.82
CA LEU A 509 0.24 3.83 20.84
C LEU A 509 -0.30 2.80 21.83
N ILE A 510 -0.81 1.68 21.33
CA ILE A 510 -1.40 0.60 22.13
C ILE A 510 -0.43 -0.09 23.10
N ASN A 511 0.87 0.08 22.90
CA ASN A 511 1.92 -0.49 23.74
C ASN A 511 2.43 0.47 24.82
N GLN A 512 1.97 1.72 24.82
CA GLN A 512 2.30 2.68 25.88
C GLN A 512 1.63 2.26 27.19
N GLU A 513 2.33 2.36 28.33
CA GLU A 513 1.90 1.82 29.61
C GLU A 513 0.50 2.31 30.00
N ASN A 514 0.27 3.63 29.97
CA ASN A 514 -1.02 4.21 30.35
C ASN A 514 -2.13 3.81 29.37
N VAL A 515 -1.84 3.78 28.08
CA VAL A 515 -2.78 3.33 27.04
C VAL A 515 -3.14 1.86 27.21
N LYS A 516 -2.14 1.01 27.45
CA LYS A 516 -2.32 -0.41 27.69
C LYS A 516 -3.16 -0.69 28.95
N ALA A 517 -2.95 0.09 30.01
CA ALA A 517 -3.77 0.01 31.22
C ALA A 517 -5.23 0.33 30.90
N LEU A 518 -5.52 1.37 30.10
CA LEU A 518 -6.89 1.73 29.72
C LEU A 518 -7.55 0.66 28.86
N ILE A 519 -6.86 0.16 27.85
CA ILE A 519 -7.35 -0.92 27.00
C ILE A 519 -7.67 -2.16 27.84
N ASN A 520 -6.76 -2.58 28.71
CA ASN A 520 -6.99 -3.73 29.57
C ASN A 520 -8.13 -3.47 30.58
N MET A 521 -8.29 -2.25 31.08
CA MET A 521 -9.41 -1.93 31.96
C MET A 521 -10.75 -2.05 31.25
N ILE A 522 -10.87 -1.56 30.02
CA ILE A 522 -12.10 -1.70 29.22
C ILE A 522 -12.35 -3.18 28.91
N LYS A 523 -11.31 -3.94 28.54
CA LYS A 523 -11.40 -5.39 28.32
C LYS A 523 -11.84 -6.12 29.61
N TYR A 524 -11.33 -5.73 30.78
CA TYR A 524 -11.77 -6.29 32.07
C TYR A 524 -13.25 -5.99 32.33
N LEU A 525 -13.68 -4.76 32.10
CA LEU A 525 -15.08 -4.39 32.30
C LEU A 525 -16.02 -5.16 31.35
N TYR A 526 -15.55 -5.51 30.15
CA TYR A 526 -16.32 -6.25 29.17
C TYR A 526 -16.30 -7.78 29.39
N PHE A 527 -15.11 -8.40 29.46
CA PHE A 527 -14.94 -9.85 29.58
C PHE A 527 -15.07 -10.38 31.01
N LYS A 528 -14.83 -9.54 32.02
CA LYS A 528 -14.76 -9.92 33.45
C LYS A 528 -13.66 -10.94 33.77
N GLU A 529 -12.59 -11.00 32.95
CA GLU A 529 -11.47 -11.90 33.19
C GLU A 529 -10.38 -11.20 34.01
N ASP A 530 -9.94 -11.85 35.13
CA ASP A 530 -8.99 -11.26 36.06
C ASP A 530 -7.62 -10.96 35.44
N ILE A 531 -7.22 -11.64 34.36
CA ILE A 531 -5.95 -11.38 33.67
C ILE A 531 -5.79 -9.93 33.24
N TYR A 532 -6.87 -9.32 32.73
CA TYR A 532 -6.86 -7.91 32.35
C TYR A 532 -6.74 -6.99 33.58
N LYS A 533 -7.44 -7.32 34.66
CA LYS A 533 -7.37 -6.57 35.92
C LYS A 533 -5.96 -6.60 36.51
N GLU A 534 -5.36 -7.78 36.55
CA GLU A 534 -3.99 -7.93 37.07
C GLU A 534 -2.96 -7.21 36.20
N SER A 535 -3.15 -7.18 34.88
CA SER A 535 -2.32 -6.38 33.99
C SER A 535 -2.43 -4.86 34.31
N VAL A 536 -3.65 -4.37 34.62
CA VAL A 536 -3.83 -2.98 35.05
C VAL A 536 -3.14 -2.73 36.39
N ASN A 537 -3.38 -3.60 37.39
CA ASN A 537 -2.74 -3.49 38.72
C ASN A 537 -1.21 -3.42 38.63
N ALA A 538 -0.60 -4.27 37.77
CA ALA A 538 0.85 -4.29 37.58
C ALA A 538 1.34 -2.94 36.95
N ILE A 539 0.63 -2.39 35.97
CA ILE A 539 1.01 -1.14 35.33
C ILE A 539 0.91 0.05 36.28
N ILE A 540 -0.17 0.12 37.07
CA ILE A 540 -0.37 1.24 38.03
C ILE A 540 0.33 1.03 39.39
N GLY A 541 1.12 -0.02 39.54
CA GLY A 541 1.90 -0.29 40.75
C GLY A 541 1.09 -0.72 41.97
N LYS A 542 -0.08 -1.33 41.75
CA LYS A 542 -0.90 -1.91 42.84
C LYS A 542 -0.50 -3.36 43.13
N GLU A 543 -0.72 -3.78 44.39
CA GLU A 543 -0.53 -5.17 44.76
C GLU A 543 -1.42 -6.13 43.96
N PRO A 544 -0.96 -7.34 43.63
CA PRO A 544 -1.78 -8.35 42.96
C PRO A 544 -3.13 -8.57 43.69
N LEU A 545 -4.15 -8.85 42.93
CA LEU A 545 -5.53 -9.05 43.41
C LEU A 545 -6.20 -7.80 44.06
N SER A 546 -5.58 -6.64 44.01
CA SER A 546 -6.19 -5.40 44.50
C SER A 546 -7.51 -5.11 43.74
N PRO A 547 -8.56 -4.65 44.47
CA PRO A 547 -9.81 -4.29 43.81
C PRO A 547 -9.64 -3.04 42.96
N LEU A 548 -10.24 -3.05 41.80
CA LEU A 548 -10.40 -1.90 40.89
C LEU A 548 -11.89 -1.54 40.85
N ASP A 549 -12.31 -0.58 41.66
CA ASP A 549 -13.71 -0.13 41.70
C ASP A 549 -13.89 1.05 40.74
N ILE A 550 -14.23 0.74 39.50
CA ILE A 550 -14.55 1.74 38.46
C ILE A 550 -15.99 1.55 38.06
N LYS A 551 -16.83 2.56 38.39
CA LYS A 551 -18.27 2.55 38.11
C LYS A 551 -18.51 3.30 36.81
N VAL A 552 -18.53 2.59 35.68
CA VAL A 552 -18.88 3.10 34.37
C VAL A 552 -19.86 2.15 33.70
N ASP A 553 -20.81 2.71 32.96
CA ASP A 553 -21.72 1.92 32.12
C ASP A 553 -21.14 1.82 30.71
N LEU A 554 -20.74 0.60 30.32
CA LEU A 554 -20.08 0.34 29.01
C LEU A 554 -20.99 0.66 27.82
N TYR A 555 -22.30 0.67 27.98
CA TYR A 555 -23.23 0.78 26.87
C TYR A 555 -23.95 2.14 26.82
N LYS A 556 -23.85 2.95 27.86
CA LYS A 556 -24.43 4.29 27.89
C LYS A 556 -23.45 5.40 27.53
N ASN A 557 -22.17 5.15 27.78
CA ASN A 557 -21.10 6.12 27.54
C ASN A 557 -20.45 5.87 26.19
N SER A 558 -20.05 6.92 25.51
CA SER A 558 -19.20 6.79 24.33
C SER A 558 -17.82 6.23 24.74
N ILE A 559 -17.10 5.64 23.78
CA ILE A 559 -15.74 5.08 24.03
C ILE A 559 -14.82 6.17 24.56
N GLN A 560 -14.91 7.38 24.02
CA GLN A 560 -14.13 8.55 24.41
C GLN A 560 -14.37 8.94 25.87
N GLU A 561 -15.64 8.93 26.29
CA GLU A 561 -16.02 9.18 27.67
C GLU A 561 -15.56 8.08 28.63
N LEU A 562 -15.65 6.83 28.20
CA LEU A 562 -15.12 5.67 28.96
C LEU A 562 -13.61 5.82 29.17
N ILE A 563 -12.84 6.05 28.11
CA ILE A 563 -11.39 6.23 28.21
C ILE A 563 -11.06 7.39 29.14
N LYS A 564 -11.71 8.55 28.96
CA LYS A 564 -11.49 9.75 29.77
C LYS A 564 -11.81 9.50 31.24
N THR A 565 -12.96 8.88 31.55
CA THR A 565 -13.39 8.60 32.89
C THR A 565 -12.46 7.64 33.61
N ILE A 566 -12.07 6.55 32.94
CA ILE A 566 -11.14 5.56 33.47
C ILE A 566 -9.76 6.17 33.68
N ALA A 567 -9.24 6.93 32.71
CA ALA A 567 -7.95 7.59 32.82
C ALA A 567 -7.88 8.59 33.98
N THR A 568 -8.95 9.36 34.20
CA THR A 568 -9.07 10.30 35.32
C THR A 568 -9.14 9.56 36.64
N THR A 569 -9.93 8.47 36.72
CA THR A 569 -10.09 7.67 37.94
C THR A 569 -8.78 6.98 38.35
N LEU A 570 -8.01 6.50 37.37
CA LEU A 570 -6.71 5.86 37.60
C LEU A 570 -5.54 6.84 37.71
N ASN A 571 -5.78 8.13 37.46
CA ASN A 571 -4.78 9.21 37.41
C ASN A 571 -3.62 8.94 36.44
N ILE A 572 -3.95 8.44 35.21
CA ILE A 572 -2.97 8.06 34.19
C ILE A 572 -3.16 8.86 32.88
N MET A 573 -3.67 10.09 32.98
CA MET A 573 -3.86 10.96 31.81
C MET A 573 -2.49 11.51 31.33
N ASP A 574 -2.15 11.25 30.07
CA ASP A 574 -0.98 11.78 29.39
C ASP A 574 -1.29 12.09 27.91
N GLU A 575 -0.30 12.54 27.15
CA GLU A 575 -0.43 12.87 25.73
C GLU A 575 -0.82 11.64 24.88
N ASN A 576 -0.37 10.45 25.21
CA ASN A 576 -0.70 9.22 24.53
C ASN A 576 -2.17 8.79 24.82
N VAL A 577 -2.65 9.06 26.03
CA VAL A 577 -4.06 8.82 26.35
C VAL A 577 -4.96 9.79 25.57
N VAL A 578 -4.57 11.07 25.43
CA VAL A 578 -5.27 12.03 24.56
C VAL A 578 -5.32 11.52 23.13
N LYS A 579 -4.18 11.02 22.61
CA LYS A 579 -4.11 10.41 21.29
C LYS A 579 -5.01 9.17 21.16
N LEU A 580 -5.09 8.33 22.19
CA LEU A 580 -6.02 7.19 22.20
C LEU A 580 -7.47 7.65 22.11
N ILE A 581 -7.83 8.74 22.79
CA ILE A 581 -9.18 9.33 22.68
C ILE A 581 -9.45 9.76 21.24
N GLU A 582 -8.51 10.43 20.57
CA GLU A 582 -8.64 10.82 19.16
C GLU A 582 -8.80 9.59 18.24
N GLU A 583 -7.95 8.60 18.38
CA GLU A 583 -8.03 7.38 17.55
C GLU A 583 -9.29 6.55 17.83
N SER A 584 -9.85 6.66 19.04
CA SER A 584 -11.05 5.91 19.43
C SER A 584 -12.32 6.33 18.70
N TYR A 585 -12.33 7.47 17.99
CA TYR A 585 -13.45 7.87 17.11
C TYR A 585 -13.64 6.95 15.91
N SER A 586 -12.62 6.13 15.59
CA SER A 586 -12.72 5.12 14.53
C SER A 586 -13.57 3.89 14.90
N PHE A 587 -13.93 3.73 16.16
CA PHE A 587 -14.74 2.61 16.66
C PHE A 587 -16.16 3.08 16.99
N GLU A 588 -17.15 2.41 16.42
CA GLU A 588 -18.57 2.79 16.64
C GLU A 588 -19.10 2.31 18.00
N THR A 589 -18.68 1.13 18.43
CA THR A 589 -19.16 0.50 19.67
C THR A 589 -18.02 0.02 20.56
N VAL A 590 -18.31 -0.18 21.86
CA VAL A 590 -17.35 -0.79 22.80
C VAL A 590 -16.96 -2.20 22.36
N VAL A 591 -17.86 -2.91 21.69
CA VAL A 591 -17.59 -4.24 21.14
C VAL A 591 -16.52 -4.15 20.07
N ASP A 592 -16.68 -3.25 19.11
CA ASP A 592 -15.68 -3.02 18.05
C ASP A 592 -14.33 -2.62 18.65
N PHE A 593 -14.34 -1.71 19.62
CA PHE A 593 -13.13 -1.29 20.31
C PHE A 593 -12.40 -2.46 20.96
N VAL A 594 -13.10 -3.29 21.74
CA VAL A 594 -12.47 -4.40 22.50
C VAL A 594 -11.86 -5.45 21.57
N PHE A 595 -12.49 -5.74 20.42
CA PHE A 595 -12.03 -6.76 19.49
C PHE A 595 -11.03 -6.25 18.44
N GLU A 596 -11.05 -4.97 18.12
CA GLU A 596 -10.23 -4.43 17.03
C GLU A 596 -9.09 -3.51 17.49
N ILE A 597 -9.11 -3.02 18.73
CA ILE A 597 -8.09 -2.09 19.25
C ILE A 597 -6.65 -2.62 19.11
N ASP A 598 -6.44 -3.92 19.25
CA ASP A 598 -5.12 -4.52 19.12
C ASP A 598 -4.53 -4.41 17.70
N LYS A 599 -5.38 -4.12 16.70
CA LYS A 599 -4.99 -3.88 15.30
C LYS A 599 -4.62 -2.43 15.02
N LEU A 600 -4.83 -1.51 15.98
CA LEU A 600 -4.53 -0.09 15.79
C LEU A 600 -3.03 0.13 15.54
N GLU A 601 -2.71 0.77 14.43
CA GLU A 601 -1.32 1.04 14.02
C GLU A 601 -0.83 2.46 14.37
N ALA A 602 -1.62 3.23 15.11
CA ALA A 602 -1.25 4.58 15.52
C ALA A 602 0.07 4.61 16.30
N ALA A 603 0.93 5.58 15.98
CA ALA A 603 2.16 5.84 16.72
C ALA A 603 1.88 6.70 17.96
N MET A 604 2.73 6.62 19.00
CA MET A 604 2.67 7.51 20.16
C MET A 604 2.85 8.98 19.78
N GLN A 605 2.31 9.91 20.57
CA GLN A 605 2.24 11.33 20.27
C GLN A 605 3.64 11.99 20.12
N ASN A 606 4.58 11.66 20.95
CA ASN A 606 5.95 12.18 20.91
C ASN A 606 6.93 11.12 20.41
N SER A 607 6.99 10.92 19.09
CA SER A 607 7.93 10.00 18.45
C SER A 607 9.33 10.60 18.20
N GLU A 608 9.85 11.45 19.06
CA GLU A 608 11.29 11.59 19.12
C GLU A 608 11.83 10.23 19.55
N GLN A 609 12.40 9.52 18.57
CA GLN A 609 13.04 8.22 18.81
C GLN A 609 14.31 8.47 19.64
N VAL A 610 14.10 8.72 20.94
CA VAL A 610 15.18 8.95 21.88
C VAL A 610 15.68 7.60 22.37
N GLY A 611 16.94 7.30 22.13
CA GLY A 611 17.61 6.07 22.57
C GLY A 611 18.15 5.22 21.43
N LEU A 612 18.74 4.08 21.80
CA LEU A 612 19.23 3.08 20.85
C LEU A 612 18.07 2.47 20.08
N GLN A 613 18.18 2.42 18.76
CA GLN A 613 17.11 1.95 17.89
C GLN A 613 17.36 0.50 17.44
N ILE A 614 16.35 -0.36 17.52
CA ILE A 614 16.39 -1.71 16.94
C ILE A 614 15.32 -1.81 15.87
N LEU A 615 15.74 -2.06 14.62
CA LEU A 615 14.87 -2.05 13.44
C LEU A 615 15.12 -3.27 12.57
N THR A 616 14.13 -3.64 11.77
CA THR A 616 14.40 -4.53 10.64
C THR A 616 15.07 -3.76 9.51
N ILE A 617 15.85 -4.46 8.67
CA ILE A 617 16.50 -3.85 7.48
C ILE A 617 15.45 -3.18 6.58
N PHE A 618 14.28 -3.79 6.40
CA PHE A 618 13.18 -3.23 5.60
C PHE A 618 12.70 -1.88 6.12
N LYS A 619 12.60 -1.71 7.43
CA LYS A 619 12.18 -0.46 8.08
C LYS A 619 13.28 0.61 8.12
N SER A 620 14.54 0.20 7.98
CA SER A 620 15.66 1.13 7.90
C SER A 620 15.81 1.81 6.53
N LYS A 621 15.07 1.34 5.51
CA LYS A 621 15.11 1.96 4.18
C LYS A 621 14.63 3.42 4.25
N GLY A 622 15.37 4.33 3.60
CA GLY A 622 15.14 5.77 3.69
C GLY A 622 15.82 6.43 4.89
N LEU A 623 16.10 5.69 5.98
CA LEU A 623 16.77 6.22 7.16
C LEU A 623 18.30 6.20 7.02
N GLU A 624 18.97 6.89 7.95
CA GLU A 624 20.44 6.93 8.04
C GLU A 624 20.87 7.16 9.48
N PHE A 625 21.93 6.49 9.91
CA PHE A 625 22.37 6.49 11.30
C PHE A 625 23.87 6.78 11.39
N HIS A 626 24.30 7.43 12.46
CA HIS A 626 25.71 7.65 12.74
C HIS A 626 26.46 6.31 12.83
N THR A 627 25.93 5.40 13.61
CA THR A 627 26.50 4.07 13.88
C THR A 627 25.46 3.00 13.60
N VAL A 628 25.85 2.00 12.82
CA VAL A 628 25.02 0.83 12.48
C VAL A 628 25.69 -0.46 12.96
N LEU A 629 24.97 -1.24 13.75
CA LEU A 629 25.30 -2.61 14.07
C LEU A 629 24.41 -3.50 13.20
N LEU A 630 25.00 -4.26 12.29
CA LEU A 630 24.26 -5.12 11.37
C LEU A 630 24.43 -6.58 11.79
N LEU A 631 23.33 -7.24 12.12
CA LEU A 631 23.30 -8.62 12.55
C LEU A 631 23.09 -9.57 11.38
N ASP A 632 23.77 -10.74 11.44
CA ASP A 632 23.46 -11.83 10.54
C ASP A 632 22.06 -12.38 10.78
N ARG A 633 21.50 -13.04 9.78
CA ARG A 633 20.21 -13.71 9.90
C ARG A 633 20.26 -14.82 10.92
N ILE A 634 19.52 -14.68 12.02
CA ILE A 634 19.55 -15.63 13.13
C ILE A 634 18.92 -16.98 12.72
N LYS A 635 17.71 -16.94 12.16
CA LYS A 635 16.99 -18.12 11.67
C LYS A 635 17.21 -18.30 10.16
N ARG A 636 17.23 -19.54 9.70
CA ARG A 636 17.27 -19.80 8.25
C ARG A 636 16.05 -19.17 7.57
N LYS A 637 16.27 -18.67 6.35
CA LYS A 637 15.17 -18.20 5.51
C LYS A 637 14.23 -19.39 5.26
N ASN A 638 12.96 -19.21 5.50
CA ASN A 638 11.96 -20.18 5.07
C ASN A 638 12.03 -20.30 3.55
N ALA A 639 12.00 -21.55 3.06
CA ALA A 639 11.86 -21.78 1.63
C ALA A 639 10.56 -21.14 1.12
N ASP A 640 10.57 -20.62 -0.09
CA ASP A 640 9.37 -20.11 -0.74
C ASP A 640 8.34 -21.25 -0.84
N LYS A 641 7.25 -21.13 -0.09
CA LYS A 641 6.16 -22.11 -0.05
C LYS A 641 5.09 -21.85 -1.12
N SER A 642 5.23 -20.75 -1.88
CA SER A 642 4.27 -20.44 -2.94
C SER A 642 4.26 -21.55 -3.97
N SER A 643 3.07 -21.99 -4.35
CA SER A 643 2.86 -22.98 -5.43
C SER A 643 2.87 -22.35 -6.81
N LEU A 644 3.05 -21.04 -6.92
CA LEU A 644 3.09 -20.32 -8.18
C LEU A 644 4.48 -19.80 -8.47
N LEU A 645 4.84 -19.80 -9.76
CA LEU A 645 6.02 -19.15 -10.31
C LEU A 645 5.56 -18.20 -11.41
N PHE A 646 5.89 -16.93 -11.29
CA PHE A 646 5.61 -15.89 -12.27
C PHE A 646 6.83 -15.64 -13.15
N GLU A 647 6.69 -15.79 -14.45
CA GLU A 647 7.72 -15.46 -15.42
C GLU A 647 7.39 -14.13 -16.07
N TYR A 648 8.32 -13.18 -15.98
CA TYR A 648 8.21 -11.88 -16.64
C TYR A 648 9.20 -11.76 -17.79
N ASP A 649 8.75 -11.09 -18.86
CA ASP A 649 9.59 -10.59 -19.93
C ASP A 649 9.71 -9.07 -19.74
N GLU A 650 10.91 -8.59 -19.38
CA GLU A 650 11.12 -7.25 -18.83
C GLU A 650 10.16 -6.94 -17.66
N VAL A 651 9.13 -6.15 -17.91
CA VAL A 651 8.16 -5.74 -16.90
C VAL A 651 6.80 -6.45 -17.02
N PHE A 652 6.52 -7.10 -18.16
CA PHE A 652 5.23 -7.73 -18.45
C PHE A 652 5.20 -9.19 -18.05
N LEU A 653 4.04 -9.64 -17.54
CA LEU A 653 3.83 -11.05 -17.27
C LEU A 653 3.83 -11.84 -18.59
N LYS A 654 4.66 -12.89 -18.64
CA LYS A 654 4.74 -13.80 -19.78
C LYS A 654 4.02 -15.11 -19.52
N ASN A 655 4.27 -15.72 -18.36
CA ASN A 655 3.65 -16.97 -17.97
C ASN A 655 3.50 -17.08 -16.45
N ILE A 656 2.52 -17.89 -16.02
CA ILE A 656 2.37 -18.37 -14.66
C ILE A 656 2.48 -19.89 -14.69
N TYR A 657 3.27 -20.46 -13.80
CA TYR A 657 3.40 -21.90 -13.64
C TYR A 657 2.94 -22.34 -12.26
N TYR A 658 2.22 -23.44 -12.21
CA TYR A 658 1.98 -24.16 -10.96
C TYR A 658 3.19 -25.04 -10.65
N LYS A 659 3.81 -24.85 -9.49
CA LYS A 659 5.02 -25.60 -9.07
C LYS A 659 4.62 -27.04 -8.73
N ILE A 660 5.04 -27.97 -9.55
CA ILE A 660 4.88 -29.41 -9.35
C ILE A 660 6.27 -30.01 -9.19
N LYS A 661 6.43 -30.94 -8.27
CA LYS A 661 7.68 -31.63 -8.06
C LYS A 661 8.17 -32.28 -9.37
N ASP A 662 9.43 -32.16 -9.68
CA ASP A 662 10.12 -32.70 -10.85
C ASP A 662 9.70 -32.10 -12.21
N LEU A 663 8.81 -31.08 -12.26
CA LEU A 663 8.36 -30.42 -13.49
C LEU A 663 9.56 -29.85 -14.29
N GLU A 664 10.62 -29.40 -13.62
CA GLU A 664 11.84 -28.88 -14.24
C GLU A 664 12.59 -29.87 -15.11
N HIS A 665 12.35 -31.17 -14.96
CA HIS A 665 12.95 -32.21 -15.79
C HIS A 665 12.17 -32.46 -17.11
N TYR A 666 10.92 -31.97 -17.19
CA TYR A 666 10.00 -32.22 -18.30
C TYR A 666 9.50 -30.95 -18.98
N ASN A 667 9.78 -29.76 -18.44
CA ASN A 667 9.38 -28.48 -19.01
C ASN A 667 10.56 -27.50 -19.02
N LEU A 668 11.14 -27.30 -20.21
CA LEU A 668 12.33 -26.44 -20.39
C LEU A 668 12.01 -24.96 -20.06
N ASN A 669 10.79 -24.47 -20.42
CA ASN A 669 10.39 -23.09 -20.14
C ASN A 669 10.29 -22.88 -18.63
N TYR A 670 9.65 -23.81 -17.92
CA TYR A 670 9.57 -23.79 -16.47
C TYR A 670 10.96 -23.84 -15.80
N LYS A 671 11.85 -24.70 -16.29
CA LYS A 671 13.25 -24.80 -15.83
C LYS A 671 13.98 -23.45 -15.98
N ASN A 672 13.81 -22.79 -17.12
CA ASN A 672 14.40 -21.48 -17.37
C ASN A 672 13.79 -20.39 -16.49
N ALA A 673 12.47 -20.40 -16.31
CA ALA A 673 11.79 -19.50 -15.38
C ALA A 673 12.27 -19.69 -13.93
N LEU A 674 12.46 -20.94 -13.48
CA LEU A 674 13.04 -21.23 -12.15
C LEU A 674 14.47 -20.70 -12.00
N LYS A 675 15.31 -20.83 -13.05
CA LYS A 675 16.66 -20.27 -13.02
C LYS A 675 16.63 -18.76 -12.92
N LYS A 676 15.77 -18.11 -13.69
CA LYS A 676 15.57 -16.65 -13.64
C LYS A 676 15.11 -16.20 -12.26
N GLU A 677 14.14 -16.89 -11.65
CA GLU A 677 13.65 -16.59 -10.29
C GLU A 677 14.75 -16.76 -9.23
N LYS A 678 15.62 -17.77 -9.36
CA LYS A 678 16.77 -17.94 -8.46
C LYS A 678 17.75 -16.76 -8.56
N ILE A 679 17.99 -16.25 -9.76
CA ILE A 679 18.84 -15.06 -9.98
C ILE A 679 18.18 -13.84 -9.33
N LEU A 680 16.89 -13.60 -9.57
CA LEU A 680 16.15 -12.48 -8.98
C LEU A 680 16.14 -12.56 -7.44
N THR A 681 15.97 -13.76 -6.89
CA THR A 681 16.03 -13.97 -5.43
C THR A 681 17.43 -13.70 -4.85
N TYR A 682 18.48 -14.05 -5.61
CA TYR A 682 19.86 -13.74 -5.25
C TYR A 682 20.11 -12.22 -5.28
N ASP A 683 19.63 -11.53 -6.30
CA ASP A 683 19.70 -10.07 -6.41
C ASP A 683 18.93 -9.36 -5.28
N ASP A 684 17.77 -9.89 -4.88
CA ASP A 684 17.03 -9.37 -3.73
C ASP A 684 17.84 -9.45 -2.43
N GLU A 685 18.57 -10.56 -2.20
CA GLU A 685 19.45 -10.69 -1.02
C GLU A 685 20.61 -9.69 -1.08
N LEU A 686 21.22 -9.49 -2.26
CA LEU A 686 22.25 -8.46 -2.46
C LEU A 686 21.71 -7.06 -2.17
N ASN A 687 20.52 -6.76 -2.66
CA ASN A 687 19.86 -5.46 -2.43
C ASN A 687 19.55 -5.22 -0.95
N ILE A 688 19.07 -6.26 -0.23
CA ILE A 688 18.82 -6.18 1.21
C ILE A 688 20.12 -5.84 1.96
N LEU A 689 21.21 -6.52 1.63
CA LEU A 689 22.52 -6.24 2.24
C LEU A 689 23.03 -4.84 1.86
N TYR A 690 22.87 -4.44 0.60
CA TYR A 690 23.24 -3.08 0.15
C TYR A 690 22.49 -2.01 0.93
N VAL A 691 21.17 -2.17 1.10
CA VAL A 691 20.38 -1.24 1.92
C VAL A 691 20.92 -1.21 3.34
N ALA A 692 21.16 -2.36 3.97
CA ALA A 692 21.60 -2.42 5.37
C ALA A 692 22.96 -1.74 5.58
N ILE A 693 23.96 -2.06 4.77
CA ILE A 693 25.33 -1.55 4.88
C ILE A 693 25.37 -0.02 4.62
N THR A 694 24.56 0.45 3.66
CA THR A 694 24.52 1.88 3.29
C THR A 694 23.68 2.75 4.22
N ARG A 695 23.19 2.22 5.36
CA ARG A 695 22.55 3.05 6.40
C ARG A 695 23.57 3.79 7.28
N ALA A 696 24.81 3.31 7.36
CA ALA A 696 25.84 3.85 8.22
C ALA A 696 26.45 5.14 7.65
N LYS A 697 26.60 6.17 8.51
CA LYS A 697 27.31 7.40 8.19
C LYS A 697 28.78 7.34 8.59
N LYS A 698 29.09 6.97 9.83
CA LYS A 698 30.43 7.06 10.44
C LYS A 698 30.99 5.71 10.86
N ASN A 699 30.18 4.85 11.51
CA ASN A 699 30.61 3.57 12.02
C ASN A 699 29.70 2.45 11.50
N LEU A 700 30.30 1.42 10.95
CA LEU A 700 29.62 0.18 10.50
C LEU A 700 30.23 -1.02 11.21
N ILE A 701 29.45 -1.76 11.94
CA ILE A 701 29.86 -2.99 12.63
C ILE A 701 28.96 -4.14 12.16
N ILE A 702 29.57 -5.20 11.64
CA ILE A 702 28.87 -6.37 11.10
C ILE A 702 29.16 -7.57 12.00
N PHE A 703 28.10 -8.20 12.52
CA PHE A 703 28.19 -9.46 13.28
C PHE A 703 27.85 -10.61 12.34
N LYS A 704 28.88 -11.32 11.88
CA LYS A 704 28.82 -12.42 10.93
C LYS A 704 28.85 -13.76 11.63
N LYS A 705 27.97 -14.70 11.29
CA LYS A 705 28.06 -16.11 11.76
C LYS A 705 29.24 -16.82 11.12
N GLN A 706 29.86 -17.74 11.84
CA GLN A 706 30.92 -18.57 11.30
C GLN A 706 30.47 -19.53 10.20
N LYS A 707 29.23 -20.02 10.25
CA LYS A 707 28.71 -20.99 9.29
C LYS A 707 27.37 -20.53 8.73
N SER A 708 27.19 -20.70 7.44
CA SER A 708 25.94 -20.38 6.74
C SER A 708 25.50 -18.92 6.94
N SER A 709 26.45 -18.01 6.89
CA SER A 709 26.20 -16.57 6.99
C SER A 709 25.54 -16.05 5.69
N VAL A 710 24.62 -15.11 5.85
CA VAL A 710 24.06 -14.39 4.68
C VAL A 710 25.12 -13.53 4.00
N PHE A 711 26.14 -13.09 4.73
CA PHE A 711 27.24 -12.28 4.19
C PHE A 711 28.22 -13.06 3.31
N ASP A 712 28.15 -14.40 3.29
CA ASP A 712 29.01 -15.24 2.45
C ASP A 712 28.79 -14.97 0.97
N ILE A 713 27.59 -14.50 0.57
CA ILE A 713 27.28 -14.13 -0.83
C ILE A 713 28.09 -12.93 -1.32
N LEU A 714 28.57 -12.07 -0.42
CA LEU A 714 29.44 -10.91 -0.70
C LEU A 714 30.91 -11.19 -0.41
N GLY A 715 31.29 -12.41 0.03
CA GLY A 715 32.67 -12.74 0.41
C GLY A 715 33.20 -11.92 1.60
N VAL A 716 32.30 -11.48 2.51
CA VAL A 716 32.67 -10.67 3.68
C VAL A 716 33.58 -11.47 4.62
N ASN A 717 34.75 -10.93 4.96
CA ASN A 717 35.72 -11.53 5.89
C ASN A 717 35.92 -10.60 7.09
N SER A 718 36.42 -11.18 8.21
CA SER A 718 36.76 -10.41 9.42
C SER A 718 37.83 -9.36 9.09
N LEU A 719 37.57 -8.11 9.47
CA LEU A 719 38.46 -6.98 9.25
C LEU A 719 38.10 -5.80 10.19
N ILE A 720 39.08 -4.90 10.34
CA ILE A 720 38.89 -3.62 11.01
C ILE A 720 39.55 -2.55 10.12
N ILE A 721 38.80 -1.49 9.78
CA ILE A 721 39.28 -0.34 9.01
C ILE A 721 38.95 0.94 9.79
N GLY A 722 39.96 1.79 10.01
CA GLY A 722 39.80 3.04 10.74
C GLY A 722 39.65 2.89 12.25
N SER A 723 39.09 3.91 12.90
CA SER A 723 38.80 3.96 14.33
C SER A 723 37.40 4.47 14.60
N ILE A 724 36.81 4.05 15.71
CA ILE A 724 35.46 4.49 16.11
C ILE A 724 35.39 6.03 16.14
N ILE A 725 34.45 6.58 15.40
CA ILE A 725 34.19 8.02 15.38
C ILE A 725 33.13 8.32 16.43
N PRO A 726 33.44 9.20 17.42
CA PRO A 726 32.48 9.61 18.45
C PRO A 726 31.39 10.51 17.86
N SER A 727 30.29 10.62 18.57
CA SER A 727 29.23 11.59 18.27
C SER A 727 29.76 13.00 18.42
N SER A 728 29.40 13.89 17.49
CA SER A 728 29.73 15.33 17.69
C SER A 728 28.87 15.88 18.83
N ASN A 729 29.49 16.47 19.84
CA ASN A 729 28.81 17.24 20.89
C ASN A 729 28.20 18.52 20.31
N LYS A 730 27.24 18.41 19.40
CA LYS A 730 26.29 19.49 19.19
C LYS A 730 25.27 19.36 20.32
N SER A 731 25.48 20.08 21.42
CA SER A 731 24.39 20.47 22.29
C SER A 731 23.34 21.09 21.36
N ILE A 732 22.23 20.42 21.17
CA ILE A 732 21.06 21.10 20.64
C ILE A 732 20.70 22.08 21.77
N ASN A 733 21.15 23.33 21.64
CA ASN A 733 20.52 24.40 22.35
C ASN A 733 19.09 24.42 21.81
N TYR A 734 18.19 23.81 22.55
CA TYR A 734 16.81 24.21 22.45
C TYR A 734 16.82 25.67 22.81
N ASP A 735 16.73 26.57 21.84
CA ASP A 735 16.30 27.92 22.12
C ASP A 735 15.08 27.75 23.01
N LYS A 736 15.19 28.23 24.25
CA LYS A 736 14.03 28.27 25.12
C LYS A 736 12.99 29.00 24.30
N VAL A 737 11.99 28.24 23.83
CA VAL A 737 10.78 28.87 23.32
C VAL A 737 10.31 29.72 24.48
N ASP A 738 10.47 31.04 24.35
CA ASP A 738 9.90 31.96 25.31
C ASP A 738 8.45 31.55 25.46
N LYS A 739 8.05 31.15 26.66
CA LYS A 739 6.64 30.89 26.94
C LYS A 739 5.91 32.14 26.53
N ILE A 740 5.28 32.11 25.36
CA ILE A 740 4.29 33.13 25.01
C ILE A 740 3.21 32.92 26.04
N ASP A 741 3.10 33.84 27.00
CA ASP A 741 1.95 33.90 27.89
C ASP A 741 0.74 34.20 27.03
N TYR A 742 0.09 33.13 26.62
CA TYR A 742 -1.22 33.21 26.03
C TYR A 742 -2.19 33.63 27.12
N THR A 743 -2.49 34.91 27.17
CA THR A 743 -3.73 35.37 27.77
C THR A 743 -4.84 34.90 26.82
N PRO A 744 -5.66 33.90 27.18
CA PRO A 744 -6.72 33.50 26.30
C PRO A 744 -7.62 34.71 26.08
N LEU A 745 -7.67 35.19 24.86
CA LEU A 745 -8.68 36.16 24.46
C LEU A 745 -10.03 35.47 24.73
N ASN A 746 -10.77 36.02 25.67
CA ASN A 746 -12.15 35.59 25.91
C ASN A 746 -12.97 36.02 24.68
N LEU A 747 -13.08 35.11 23.71
CA LEU A 747 -13.83 35.34 22.47
C LEU A 747 -15.36 35.36 22.69
N GLY A 748 -15.81 35.40 23.96
CA GLY A 748 -17.22 35.28 24.31
C GLY A 748 -17.68 33.82 24.22
N LYS A 749 -18.84 33.56 24.78
CA LYS A 749 -19.60 32.32 24.48
C LYS A 749 -20.06 32.44 23.02
N GLN A 750 -19.64 31.55 22.16
CA GLN A 750 -20.36 31.31 20.91
C GLN A 750 -21.79 30.90 21.34
N ASP A 751 -22.72 31.77 21.04
CA ASP A 751 -24.15 31.36 21.11
C ASP A 751 -24.29 30.15 20.20
N ASN A 752 -24.89 29.09 20.73
CA ASN A 752 -25.22 27.92 19.95
C ASN A 752 -25.98 28.38 18.71
N ILE A 753 -25.35 28.28 17.54
CA ILE A 753 -25.95 28.60 16.22
C ILE A 753 -27.18 27.69 15.98
N ILE A 754 -27.26 26.59 16.70
CA ILE A 754 -28.47 25.75 16.77
C ILE A 754 -29.39 26.38 17.85
N LYS A 755 -30.26 27.29 17.45
CA LYS A 755 -31.49 27.54 18.21
C LYS A 755 -32.23 26.22 18.31
N LYS A 756 -32.20 25.59 19.48
CA LYS A 756 -33.21 24.60 19.82
C LYS A 756 -34.53 25.38 19.83
N ASP A 757 -35.34 25.14 18.82
CA ASP A 757 -36.76 25.48 18.91
C ASP A 757 -37.30 24.67 20.10
N GLU A 758 -37.70 25.36 21.15
CA GLU A 758 -38.21 24.79 22.42
C GLU A 758 -39.60 24.13 22.29
N ASP A 759 -40.09 23.94 21.06
CA ASP A 759 -41.37 23.34 20.76
C ASP A 759 -41.29 22.11 19.87
N ASP A 760 -40.60 21.06 20.28
CA ASP A 760 -40.85 19.73 19.68
C ASP A 760 -40.27 18.59 20.55
N GLU A 761 -40.93 18.24 21.63
CA GLU A 761 -41.04 16.85 22.13
C GLU A 761 -41.89 16.03 21.14
N LYS A 762 -41.46 15.95 19.87
CA LYS A 762 -42.04 15.04 18.90
C LYS A 762 -41.01 13.93 18.63
N ASP A 763 -41.55 12.74 18.68
CA ASP A 763 -40.94 11.43 18.46
C ASP A 763 -39.73 11.46 17.45
N TYR A 764 -38.50 11.44 17.98
CA TYR A 764 -37.27 11.58 17.22
C TYR A 764 -37.08 10.48 16.18
N SER A 765 -37.80 9.38 16.26
CA SER A 765 -37.68 8.24 15.33
C SER A 765 -38.27 8.58 13.95
N ASP A 766 -39.41 9.22 13.90
CA ASP A 766 -40.07 9.61 12.63
C ASP A 766 -39.35 10.75 11.91
N SER A 767 -38.63 11.62 12.62
CA SER A 767 -37.89 12.73 12.04
C SER A 767 -36.58 12.26 11.36
N LEU A 768 -35.88 11.29 11.95
CA LEU A 768 -34.65 10.70 11.40
C LEU A 768 -34.92 9.89 10.11
N TYR A 769 -35.96 9.07 10.11
CA TYR A 769 -36.37 8.33 8.93
C TYR A 769 -36.72 9.28 7.76
N ASN A 770 -37.54 10.30 8.00
CA ASN A 770 -37.90 11.26 6.97
C ASN A 770 -36.70 12.02 6.42
N ARG A 771 -35.73 12.34 7.28
CA ARG A 771 -34.46 12.97 6.88
C ARG A 771 -33.65 12.07 5.96
N TYR A 772 -33.41 10.81 6.35
CA TYR A 772 -32.61 9.87 5.51
C TYR A 772 -33.37 9.50 4.23
N PHE A 773 -34.68 9.39 4.26
CA PHE A 773 -35.47 9.17 3.06
C PHE A 773 -35.34 10.34 2.07
N GLY A 774 -35.37 11.57 2.57
CA GLY A 774 -35.15 12.80 1.79
C GLY A 774 -33.74 12.80 1.18
N LEU A 775 -32.70 12.60 2.00
CA LEU A 775 -31.30 12.55 1.56
C LEU A 775 -31.03 11.46 0.53
N ALA A 776 -31.57 10.26 0.71
CA ALA A 776 -31.44 9.17 -0.25
C ALA A 776 -32.15 9.50 -1.58
N THR A 777 -33.31 10.18 -1.54
CA THR A 777 -34.02 10.61 -2.74
C THR A 777 -33.24 11.67 -3.50
N HIS A 778 -32.70 12.69 -2.84
CA HIS A 778 -31.84 13.72 -3.45
C HIS A 778 -30.59 13.10 -4.05
N TYR A 779 -29.91 12.23 -3.31
CA TYR A 779 -28.72 11.53 -3.78
C TYR A 779 -29.00 10.65 -5.02
N CYS A 780 -30.17 9.98 -5.04
CA CYS A 780 -30.58 9.23 -6.22
C CYS A 780 -30.77 10.15 -7.44
N LEU A 781 -31.37 11.32 -7.26
CA LEU A 781 -31.59 12.29 -8.33
C LEU A 781 -30.28 12.96 -8.81
N GLU A 782 -29.35 13.21 -7.90
CA GLU A 782 -28.01 13.68 -8.19
C GLU A 782 -27.24 12.70 -9.08
N MET A 783 -27.35 11.38 -8.80
CA MET A 783 -26.66 10.31 -9.52
C MET A 783 -27.32 9.91 -10.86
N LEU A 784 -28.39 10.59 -11.30
CA LEU A 784 -28.96 10.33 -12.62
C LEU A 784 -28.06 10.87 -13.72
N ALA A 785 -27.48 9.98 -14.50
CA ALA A 785 -26.70 10.35 -15.69
C ALA A 785 -27.58 10.92 -16.82
N SER A 786 -28.86 10.51 -16.86
CA SER A 786 -29.90 10.99 -17.78
C SER A 786 -31.26 10.80 -17.14
N PHE A 787 -32.22 11.69 -17.48
CA PHE A 787 -33.58 11.63 -16.90
C PHE A 787 -34.46 10.61 -17.65
N ASP A 788 -33.99 9.35 -17.68
CA ASP A 788 -34.70 8.22 -18.28
C ASP A 788 -34.70 6.97 -17.36
N LYS A 789 -35.51 5.98 -17.73
CA LYS A 789 -35.63 4.75 -16.94
C LYS A 789 -34.35 3.91 -16.86
N SER A 790 -33.48 4.01 -17.84
CA SER A 790 -32.25 3.21 -17.90
C SER A 790 -31.24 3.69 -16.85
N SER A 791 -31.17 4.98 -16.62
CA SER A 791 -30.31 5.61 -15.62
C SER A 791 -30.83 5.42 -14.18
N LEU A 792 -32.18 5.34 -14.01
CA LEU A 792 -32.81 5.25 -12.69
C LEU A 792 -32.33 4.03 -11.89
N LYS A 793 -32.26 2.86 -12.50
CA LYS A 793 -31.87 1.64 -11.79
C LYS A 793 -30.47 1.76 -11.17
N LYS A 794 -29.52 2.30 -11.90
CA LYS A 794 -28.16 2.52 -11.40
C LYS A 794 -28.12 3.54 -10.27
N SER A 795 -28.89 4.64 -10.39
CA SER A 795 -28.92 5.65 -9.35
C SER A 795 -29.59 5.16 -8.05
N ILE A 796 -30.57 4.28 -8.14
CA ILE A 796 -31.15 3.59 -6.97
C ILE A 796 -30.12 2.65 -6.33
N ASP A 797 -29.33 1.93 -7.12
CA ASP A 797 -28.26 1.09 -6.58
C ASP A 797 -27.22 1.93 -5.79
N PHE A 798 -26.89 3.12 -6.28
CA PHE A 798 -26.01 4.04 -5.53
C PHE A 798 -26.63 4.51 -4.23
N ALA A 799 -27.90 4.91 -4.24
CA ALA A 799 -28.61 5.31 -3.02
C ALA A 799 -28.72 4.14 -2.03
N ARG A 800 -28.96 2.92 -2.52
CA ARG A 800 -28.98 1.70 -1.70
C ARG A 800 -27.63 1.46 -1.03
N PHE A 801 -26.51 1.59 -1.74
CA PHE A 801 -25.17 1.43 -1.15
C PHE A 801 -24.89 2.45 -0.05
N LYS A 802 -25.30 3.68 -0.24
CA LYS A 802 -25.01 4.77 0.71
C LYS A 802 -25.92 4.76 1.95
N TYR A 803 -27.19 4.40 1.78
CA TYR A 803 -28.21 4.57 2.81
C TYR A 803 -28.82 3.27 3.35
N SER A 804 -28.27 2.09 2.99
CA SER A 804 -28.78 0.79 3.44
C SER A 804 -28.73 0.56 4.97
N LEU A 805 -27.91 1.32 5.69
CA LEU A 805 -27.88 1.31 7.16
C LEU A 805 -29.10 2.02 7.80
N TYR A 806 -29.73 2.92 7.06
CA TYR A 806 -30.78 3.81 7.57
C TYR A 806 -32.14 3.52 6.94
N LEU A 807 -32.17 2.89 5.76
CA LEU A 807 -33.37 2.60 4.98
C LEU A 807 -33.40 1.12 4.59
N ASN A 808 -34.62 0.55 4.53
CA ASN A 808 -34.83 -0.83 4.10
C ASN A 808 -35.14 -0.92 2.59
N GLU A 809 -35.23 -2.14 2.04
CA GLU A 809 -35.50 -2.34 0.60
C GLU A 809 -36.84 -1.75 0.14
N GLU A 810 -37.88 -1.81 0.97
CA GLU A 810 -39.18 -1.20 0.64
C GLU A 810 -39.08 0.32 0.47
N ASP A 811 -38.14 0.97 1.16
CA ASP A 811 -37.94 2.40 1.06
C ASP A 811 -37.29 2.78 -0.24
N PHE A 812 -36.32 1.98 -0.71
CA PHE A 812 -35.71 2.18 -2.04
C PHE A 812 -36.71 1.93 -3.15
N GLU A 813 -37.60 0.95 -3.04
CA GLU A 813 -38.72 0.77 -3.97
C GLU A 813 -39.66 1.98 -3.99
N LYS A 814 -39.95 2.56 -2.84
CA LYS A 814 -40.75 3.81 -2.77
C LYS A 814 -40.05 4.99 -3.44
N ILE A 815 -38.74 5.14 -3.24
CA ILE A 815 -37.94 6.17 -3.89
C ILE A 815 -37.95 5.96 -5.41
N GLU A 816 -37.68 4.75 -5.87
CA GLU A 816 -37.72 4.40 -7.28
C GLU A 816 -39.08 4.71 -7.91
N TYR A 817 -40.16 4.33 -7.23
CA TYR A 817 -41.51 4.60 -7.69
C TYR A 817 -41.77 6.11 -7.83
N ARG A 818 -41.45 6.93 -6.83
CA ARG A 818 -41.66 8.39 -6.86
C ARG A 818 -40.86 9.07 -7.96
N ILE A 819 -39.59 8.68 -8.15
CA ILE A 819 -38.75 9.20 -9.24
C ILE A 819 -39.29 8.73 -10.59
N SER A 820 -39.79 7.49 -10.72
CA SER A 820 -40.38 7.00 -11.96
C SER A 820 -41.62 7.81 -12.38
N LEU A 821 -42.42 8.28 -11.43
CA LEU A 821 -43.56 9.20 -11.69
C LEU A 821 -43.08 10.55 -12.27
N MET A 822 -41.99 11.10 -11.74
CA MET A 822 -41.36 12.30 -12.27
C MET A 822 -40.86 12.09 -13.71
N LEU A 823 -40.14 11.00 -13.95
CA LEU A 823 -39.61 10.68 -15.26
C LEU A 823 -40.68 10.39 -16.33
N GLN A 824 -41.90 10.00 -15.93
CA GLN A 824 -43.05 9.80 -16.84
C GLN A 824 -43.84 11.08 -17.11
N ASN A 825 -43.58 12.15 -16.34
CA ASN A 825 -44.31 13.39 -16.51
C ASN A 825 -43.96 14.10 -17.80
N LYS A 826 -44.92 14.29 -18.69
CA LYS A 826 -44.70 14.88 -20.02
C LYS A 826 -44.19 16.34 -19.98
N GLN A 827 -44.68 17.14 -19.01
CA GLN A 827 -44.26 18.55 -18.91
C GLN A 827 -42.79 18.61 -18.45
N PHE A 828 -42.41 17.79 -17.46
CA PHE A 828 -41.01 17.70 -17.01
C PHE A 828 -40.10 17.25 -18.14
N GLN A 829 -40.46 16.21 -18.86
CA GLN A 829 -39.68 15.72 -20.01
C GLN A 829 -39.53 16.76 -21.13
N GLN A 830 -40.56 17.58 -21.38
CA GLN A 830 -40.46 18.67 -22.39
C GLN A 830 -39.43 19.73 -21.96
N LEU A 831 -39.26 20.00 -20.68
CA LEU A 831 -38.30 20.98 -20.18
C LEU A 831 -36.86 20.46 -20.27
N ILE A 832 -36.63 19.16 -20.03
CA ILE A 832 -35.30 18.56 -19.99
C ILE A 832 -34.80 18.00 -21.33
N ASN A 833 -35.70 17.53 -22.20
CA ASN A 833 -35.32 16.96 -23.47
C ASN A 833 -34.51 17.96 -24.34
N SER A 834 -33.36 17.49 -24.81
CA SER A 834 -32.40 18.28 -25.62
C SER A 834 -31.81 19.50 -24.88
N ALA A 835 -31.74 19.45 -23.58
CA ALA A 835 -31.11 20.45 -22.72
C ALA A 835 -29.84 19.90 -22.07
N SER A 836 -28.87 20.76 -21.76
CA SER A 836 -27.79 20.44 -20.84
C SER A 836 -28.23 20.66 -19.39
N PHE A 837 -27.80 19.80 -18.47
CA PHE A 837 -28.16 19.94 -17.06
C PHE A 837 -26.95 19.66 -16.14
N THR A 838 -27.02 20.23 -14.94
CA THR A 838 -26.06 20.00 -13.86
C THR A 838 -26.84 19.80 -12.57
N SER A 839 -26.58 18.70 -11.86
CA SER A 839 -27.14 18.43 -10.54
C SER A 839 -26.26 19.05 -9.46
N GLU A 840 -26.86 19.43 -8.30
CA GLU A 840 -26.16 20.00 -7.13
C GLU A 840 -25.21 21.18 -7.52
N GLN A 841 -25.72 22.08 -8.36
CA GLN A 841 -24.94 23.21 -8.85
C GLN A 841 -24.68 24.22 -7.74
N SER A 842 -23.45 24.33 -7.28
CA SER A 842 -23.03 25.35 -6.32
C SER A 842 -22.85 26.71 -6.98
N ILE A 843 -23.41 27.77 -6.38
CA ILE A 843 -23.24 29.17 -6.76
C ILE A 843 -22.87 29.99 -5.54
N ILE A 844 -22.10 31.06 -5.73
CA ILE A 844 -21.82 32.06 -4.71
C ILE A 844 -22.61 33.32 -5.05
N TYR A 845 -23.50 33.71 -4.19
CA TYR A 845 -24.32 34.92 -4.35
C TYR A 845 -24.47 35.61 -3.01
N ASN A 846 -24.22 36.92 -2.97
CA ASN A 846 -24.25 37.73 -1.75
C ASN A 846 -23.39 37.18 -0.60
N GLN A 847 -22.21 36.66 -0.91
CA GLN A 847 -21.26 36.04 0.05
C GLN A 847 -21.74 34.72 0.70
N GLU A 848 -22.83 34.16 0.24
CA GLU A 848 -23.35 32.87 0.65
C GLU A 848 -23.19 31.84 -0.45
N ILE A 849 -22.85 30.60 -0.06
CA ILE A 849 -22.86 29.45 -0.96
C ILE A 849 -24.29 28.93 -1.01
N LYS A 850 -24.86 28.84 -2.21
CA LYS A 850 -26.17 28.24 -2.46
C LYS A 850 -26.00 27.04 -3.39
N ILE A 851 -26.77 26.00 -3.17
CA ILE A 851 -26.74 24.78 -3.98
C ILE A 851 -28.09 24.62 -4.65
N ILE A 852 -28.09 24.50 -5.96
CA ILE A 852 -29.31 24.29 -6.77
C ILE A 852 -29.38 22.78 -7.09
N ASP A 853 -30.45 22.11 -6.70
CA ASP A 853 -30.62 20.67 -6.90
C ASP A 853 -30.48 20.24 -8.35
N LEU A 854 -31.12 20.99 -9.29
CA LEU A 854 -30.98 20.74 -10.72
C LEU A 854 -31.03 22.05 -11.50
N PHE A 855 -29.94 22.33 -12.22
CA PHE A 855 -29.81 23.47 -13.12
C PHE A 855 -29.83 22.99 -14.57
N VAL A 856 -30.70 23.56 -15.40
CA VAL A 856 -30.89 23.12 -16.78
C VAL A 856 -30.81 24.32 -17.73
N GLN A 857 -30.03 24.14 -18.80
CA GLN A 857 -29.90 25.11 -19.88
C GLN A 857 -30.48 24.55 -21.20
N LYS A 858 -31.39 25.25 -21.78
CA LYS A 858 -32.01 24.92 -23.06
C LYS A 858 -31.98 26.11 -24.03
N GLY A 859 -30.98 26.14 -24.91
CA GLY A 859 -30.68 27.33 -25.72
C GLY A 859 -30.33 28.51 -24.82
N ASP A 860 -31.09 29.61 -24.93
CA ASP A 860 -30.94 30.85 -24.14
C ASP A 860 -31.81 30.88 -22.88
N GLU A 861 -32.54 29.82 -22.56
CA GLU A 861 -33.40 29.76 -21.39
C GLU A 861 -32.76 28.88 -20.30
N TYR A 862 -32.90 29.31 -19.06
CA TYR A 862 -32.39 28.60 -17.88
C TYR A 862 -33.56 28.19 -17.00
N TYR A 863 -33.48 26.95 -16.49
CA TYR A 863 -34.48 26.37 -15.62
C TYR A 863 -33.84 25.91 -14.35
N ILE A 864 -34.43 26.26 -13.21
CA ILE A 864 -34.01 25.88 -11.88
C ILE A 864 -35.06 24.96 -11.31
N PHE A 865 -34.67 23.81 -10.86
CA PHE A 865 -35.56 22.86 -10.20
C PHE A 865 -35.02 22.56 -8.81
N ASP A 866 -35.95 22.50 -7.84
CA ASP A 866 -35.67 22.17 -6.48
C ASP A 866 -36.62 21.04 -6.03
N TYR A 867 -36.03 19.96 -5.48
CA TYR A 867 -36.74 18.72 -5.14
C TYR A 867 -37.26 18.75 -3.73
N LYS A 868 -38.52 18.33 -3.55
CA LYS A 868 -39.16 18.23 -2.23
C LYS A 868 -39.82 16.86 -2.07
N THR A 869 -39.48 16.18 -0.98
CA THR A 869 -40.08 14.88 -0.59
C THR A 869 -41.20 15.05 0.44
N THR A 870 -41.46 16.25 0.92
CA THR A 870 -42.47 16.60 1.93
C THR A 870 -43.90 16.47 1.42
N LYS A 871 -44.83 16.09 2.30
CA LYS A 871 -46.25 15.96 1.93
C LYS A 871 -46.92 17.33 1.70
N GLU A 872 -46.48 18.38 2.37
CA GLU A 872 -47.06 19.70 2.34
C GLU A 872 -46.27 20.65 1.42
N GLN A 873 -46.98 21.56 0.75
CA GLN A 873 -46.40 22.63 -0.04
C GLN A 873 -46.26 23.86 0.86
N MET A 874 -45.02 24.24 1.17
CA MET A 874 -44.74 25.36 2.07
C MET A 874 -44.33 26.60 1.24
N ILE A 875 -44.67 27.80 1.75
CA ILE A 875 -44.31 29.09 1.15
C ILE A 875 -42.79 29.27 1.13
N GLU A 876 -42.08 28.73 2.11
CA GLU A 876 -40.64 28.77 2.25
C GLU A 876 -39.90 28.11 1.05
N HIS A 877 -40.49 27.06 0.47
CA HIS A 877 -39.95 26.41 -0.73
C HIS A 877 -40.00 27.35 -1.94
N GLU A 878 -41.04 28.15 -2.07
CA GLU A 878 -41.17 29.11 -3.15
C GLU A 878 -40.16 30.27 -3.00
N VAL A 879 -39.97 30.76 -1.78
CA VAL A 879 -38.96 31.77 -1.46
C VAL A 879 -37.54 31.25 -1.80
N GLN A 880 -37.24 29.99 -1.48
CA GLN A 880 -35.96 29.38 -1.81
C GLN A 880 -35.70 29.39 -3.31
N VAL A 881 -36.64 28.92 -4.13
CA VAL A 881 -36.52 28.90 -5.58
C VAL A 881 -36.44 30.31 -6.16
N THR A 882 -37.19 31.25 -5.61
CA THR A 882 -37.16 32.67 -6.00
C THR A 882 -35.73 33.22 -5.85
N ASN A 883 -35.13 33.00 -4.68
CA ASN A 883 -33.75 33.41 -4.40
C ASN A 883 -32.72 32.79 -5.38
N TYR A 884 -32.92 31.52 -5.78
CA TYR A 884 -32.06 30.90 -6.79
C TYR A 884 -32.25 31.51 -8.16
N VAL A 885 -33.49 31.80 -8.57
CA VAL A 885 -33.81 32.46 -9.85
C VAL A 885 -33.16 33.83 -9.93
N ASP A 886 -33.28 34.63 -8.86
CA ASP A 886 -32.71 35.98 -8.83
C ASP A 886 -31.16 35.92 -8.85
N ALA A 887 -30.55 34.99 -8.13
CA ALA A 887 -29.11 34.76 -8.18
C ALA A 887 -28.66 34.42 -9.59
N ILE A 888 -29.34 33.51 -10.28
CA ILE A 888 -28.96 33.14 -11.67
C ILE A 888 -29.22 34.25 -12.65
N LYS A 889 -30.30 35.05 -12.52
CA LYS A 889 -30.54 36.23 -13.35
C LYS A 889 -29.37 37.22 -13.27
N ASP A 890 -28.90 37.47 -12.04
CA ASP A 890 -27.78 38.39 -11.80
C ASP A 890 -26.44 37.83 -12.30
N ILE A 891 -26.15 36.54 -12.04
CA ILE A 891 -24.92 35.90 -12.48
C ILE A 891 -24.84 35.81 -14.02
N MET A 892 -25.94 35.36 -14.64
CA MET A 892 -25.98 35.12 -16.09
C MET A 892 -26.39 36.38 -16.91
N GLN A 893 -26.71 37.51 -16.24
CA GLN A 893 -27.13 38.76 -16.83
C GLN A 893 -28.29 38.58 -17.81
N THR A 894 -29.30 37.75 -17.43
CA THR A 894 -30.44 37.41 -18.27
C THR A 894 -31.76 37.38 -17.52
N SER A 895 -32.84 37.77 -18.16
CA SER A 895 -34.19 37.62 -17.60
C SER A 895 -34.86 36.29 -17.95
N LYS A 896 -34.20 35.44 -18.78
CA LYS A 896 -34.76 34.17 -19.27
C LYS A 896 -34.54 33.02 -18.29
N VAL A 897 -34.79 33.21 -16.99
CA VAL A 897 -34.65 32.20 -15.92
C VAL A 897 -36.03 31.89 -15.38
N LYS A 898 -36.36 30.59 -15.26
CA LYS A 898 -37.62 30.08 -14.72
C LYS A 898 -37.34 29.11 -13.59
N GLY A 899 -38.11 29.22 -12.48
CA GLY A 899 -37.95 28.36 -11.31
C GLY A 899 -39.13 27.41 -11.10
N TYR A 900 -38.83 26.17 -10.73
CA TYR A 900 -39.83 25.12 -10.52
C TYR A 900 -39.55 24.36 -9.22
N LEU A 901 -40.63 23.98 -8.52
CA LEU A 901 -40.64 23.03 -7.43
C LEU A 901 -41.15 21.68 -7.90
N LEU A 902 -40.42 20.63 -7.51
CA LEU A 902 -40.71 19.27 -7.89
C LEU A 902 -41.08 18.48 -6.61
N TYR A 903 -42.36 18.26 -6.38
CA TYR A 903 -42.83 17.49 -5.23
C TYR A 903 -42.96 16.00 -5.59
N LEU A 904 -42.13 15.19 -4.98
CA LEU A 904 -42.09 13.72 -5.13
C LEU A 904 -42.93 13.06 -4.06
N LYS A 905 -44.27 13.11 -4.22
CA LYS A 905 -45.22 12.57 -3.23
C LYS A 905 -45.37 11.04 -3.38
N PRO A 906 -45.91 10.35 -2.37
CA PRO A 906 -46.08 8.90 -2.39
C PRO A 906 -46.89 8.36 -3.57
N THR A 907 -47.89 9.09 -4.05
CA THR A 907 -48.83 8.61 -5.09
C THR A 907 -48.89 9.50 -6.33
N GLU A 908 -48.25 10.67 -6.29
CA GLU A 908 -48.30 11.64 -7.38
C GLU A 908 -47.04 12.45 -7.48
N PHE A 909 -46.72 12.94 -8.65
CA PHE A 909 -45.67 13.93 -8.92
C PHE A 909 -46.30 15.28 -9.27
N ILE A 910 -45.82 16.35 -8.63
CA ILE A 910 -46.34 17.70 -8.89
C ILE A 910 -45.18 18.58 -9.37
N LEU A 911 -45.32 19.12 -10.58
CA LEU A 911 -44.44 20.14 -11.14
C LEU A 911 -45.12 21.50 -10.94
N LYS A 912 -44.59 22.31 -10.02
CA LYS A 912 -45.13 23.66 -9.74
C LYS A 912 -44.19 24.73 -10.27
N LYS A 913 -44.62 25.54 -11.19
CA LYS A 913 -43.90 26.73 -11.61
C LYS A 913 -44.01 27.80 -10.54
N VAL A 914 -42.85 28.37 -10.12
CA VAL A 914 -42.76 29.44 -9.10
C VAL A 914 -42.61 30.79 -9.80
N ILE A 915 -41.70 30.90 -10.75
CA ILE A 915 -41.44 32.10 -11.54
C ILE A 915 -41.31 31.71 -13.01
#